data_69d8604187edf1ca6d942098a411a77b
#
_entry.id   69d8604187edf1ca6d942098a411a77b
#
_cell.length_a   1.000
_cell.length_b   1.000
_cell.length_c   1.000
_cell.angle_alpha   90.00
_cell.angle_beta   90.00
_cell.angle_gamma   90.00
#
_symmetry.space_group_name_H-M   'P 1'
#
loop_
_entity.id
_entity.type
_entity.pdbx_description
1 polymer ?
#
loop_
_entity_poly.entity_id
_entity_poly.type
_entity_poly.pdbx_seq_one_letter_code
_entity_poly.pdbx_strand_id
1 'polypeptide(L)'
;MEKNWYNQSPDEALKNLSTSKEIGLSKEEATKRLEKYGENALAAEKKKSFGEKLKEQILDPMIIILMIAAIVSAFVGEALDAGIIIAIVIVNAFLSIYQEGKAEEAIEALQKMSSPKAKVIRDGDHIEVDSNTLVPGDIVILETGDIVPADLRLIDSSNLKIDESSLTGESVPVEKNFSKVYDGKMEIGDRENLAYSSTIITYGRGMGLVVETGHETEIGKIATSIATVGDEQTPLQRKLAKLSKTLGILVIVICAVVLGVGVLYKNDPLEMFMTAISLAVAAVPEGLPAIVTIVLSIGMGKMAEKNAIVKKLLAVETLGTTTVICSDKTGTLTQNEMTVVKVFTDGQVYDVSGTGYSPEGDVTKKEEKVTIEDDENLKILSSIAALTNDAKLKVSGDEASIIGDPTEGALLTFAEKAGNGLKELYSNFDRIEEIPFDSGRKMMTTFHDKIFDNIASFTKGAPDVVLDRCSKMLIDGKEVELDDKLKNEVLDKNSEFARSALRCLGYAYRKHSDMPSEITSENIEKDMVFVGLTGMIDPSRPEVKKAIKECRSAGIRPIMITGDYLETGLAIAKDLGIAKSDDEAIMGRELNEMSEEELRQIVKEKSVFTRVSPENKVQIVTALKQNGHITAMTGDGVNDAPAIKRADIGIAMGITGTDVAKNTAEVILTDDNFATIVNAVEEGRIIYSNIKKFVAYLLSCNLGEVLIVLISILMDLPVPLIPIQLLWLNLVTDSFPALALGVERGEADIMEEKPRDPDEPILDTEIKITVAIQSIAITVATLLAYLVGLKWYGLESGINHARTMAFSTLIICELLRAYSSRSIDKTVFEIGVFTNKKLVMATVFSFLLMLVVIYVPVLNDAFGLMDLGPKEIGVVLGSALIPLVAGEIQKKVRFKKK
;
A
#
# COMPACT_ATOMS: atom_id res chain seq x y z
N MET A 1 28.79 -23.17 -26.49
CA MET A 1 27.65 -23.51 -27.36
C MET A 1 26.41 -23.04 -26.62
N GLU A 2 25.71 -22.09 -27.17
CA GLU A 2 24.40 -21.71 -26.62
C GLU A 2 23.51 -22.96 -26.64
N LYS A 3 22.99 -23.36 -25.50
CA LYS A 3 22.04 -24.46 -25.41
C LYS A 3 20.70 -23.95 -25.87
N ASN A 4 20.32 -24.22 -27.12
CA ASN A 4 19.00 -23.88 -27.63
C ASN A 4 17.94 -24.82 -27.05
N TRP A 5 17.30 -24.45 -25.95
CA TRP A 5 16.34 -25.28 -25.23
C TRP A 5 15.08 -25.63 -26.04
N TYR A 6 14.70 -24.78 -27.03
CA TYR A 6 13.58 -25.06 -27.92
C TYR A 6 13.84 -26.20 -28.94
N ASN A 7 15.11 -26.59 -29.12
CA ASN A 7 15.50 -27.71 -29.99
C ASN A 7 15.54 -29.04 -29.23
N GLN A 8 15.22 -29.09 -27.95
CA GLN A 8 15.25 -30.27 -27.12
C GLN A 8 13.84 -30.75 -26.79
N SER A 9 13.64 -32.05 -26.74
CA SER A 9 12.41 -32.65 -26.21
C SER A 9 12.31 -32.42 -24.70
N PRO A 10 11.09 -32.53 -24.11
CA PRO A 10 10.93 -32.42 -22.65
C PRO A 10 11.85 -33.36 -21.87
N ASP A 11 11.95 -34.61 -22.30
CA ASP A 11 12.77 -35.64 -21.63
C ASP A 11 14.28 -35.35 -21.73
N GLU A 12 14.75 -34.84 -22.85
CA GLU A 12 16.14 -34.41 -23.02
C GLU A 12 16.49 -33.22 -22.13
N ALA A 13 15.58 -32.22 -22.03
CA ALA A 13 15.78 -31.06 -21.18
C ALA A 13 15.81 -31.46 -19.69
N LEU A 14 14.88 -32.30 -19.23
CA LEU A 14 14.85 -32.83 -17.87
C LEU A 14 16.16 -33.59 -17.53
N LYS A 15 16.62 -34.45 -18.44
CA LYS A 15 17.88 -35.20 -18.28
C LYS A 15 19.10 -34.29 -18.24
N ASN A 16 19.14 -33.26 -19.06
CA ASN A 16 20.26 -32.31 -19.13
C ASN A 16 20.38 -31.46 -17.85
N LEU A 17 19.28 -31.20 -17.18
CA LEU A 17 19.24 -30.47 -15.91
C LEU A 17 19.16 -31.42 -14.70
N SER A 18 19.23 -32.74 -14.90
CA SER A 18 19.25 -33.76 -13.83
C SER A 18 18.08 -33.57 -12.83
N THR A 19 16.87 -33.50 -13.37
CA THR A 19 15.62 -33.38 -12.61
C THR A 19 14.53 -34.28 -13.20
N SER A 20 13.40 -34.45 -12.50
CA SER A 20 12.26 -35.23 -12.99
C SER A 20 10.97 -34.47 -12.86
N LYS A 21 9.98 -34.75 -13.70
CA LYS A 21 8.67 -34.09 -13.71
C LYS A 21 7.90 -34.29 -12.39
N GLU A 22 7.98 -35.49 -11.80
CA GLU A 22 7.20 -35.91 -10.64
C GLU A 22 7.82 -35.50 -9.31
N ILE A 23 9.15 -35.45 -9.21
CA ILE A 23 9.86 -35.21 -7.95
C ILE A 23 10.46 -33.81 -7.89
N GLY A 24 10.83 -33.25 -9.06
CA GLY A 24 11.55 -31.99 -9.12
C GLY A 24 12.98 -32.09 -8.56
N LEU A 25 13.57 -30.97 -8.14
CA LEU A 25 14.84 -30.91 -7.43
C LEU A 25 14.63 -31.19 -5.93
N SER A 26 15.66 -31.74 -5.27
CA SER A 26 15.67 -31.73 -3.81
C SER A 26 15.99 -30.33 -3.28
N LYS A 27 15.51 -30.01 -2.07
CA LYS A 27 15.80 -28.71 -1.41
C LYS A 27 17.31 -28.45 -1.28
N GLU A 28 18.10 -29.49 -1.01
CA GLU A 28 19.56 -29.39 -0.91
C GLU A 28 20.21 -29.06 -2.26
N GLU A 29 19.75 -29.70 -3.33
CA GLU A 29 20.27 -29.45 -4.68
C GLU A 29 19.84 -28.04 -5.17
N ALA A 30 18.62 -27.61 -4.90
CA ALA A 30 18.17 -26.26 -5.21
C ALA A 30 19.04 -25.20 -4.51
N THR A 31 19.39 -25.40 -3.24
CA THR A 31 20.27 -24.49 -2.49
C THR A 31 21.68 -24.43 -3.10
N LYS A 32 22.26 -25.59 -3.47
CA LYS A 32 23.57 -25.63 -4.14
C LYS A 32 23.55 -24.94 -5.50
N ARG A 33 22.47 -25.09 -6.24
CA ARG A 33 22.30 -24.40 -7.53
C ARG A 33 22.13 -22.92 -7.36
N LEU A 34 21.42 -22.48 -6.32
CA LEU A 34 21.28 -21.07 -5.99
C LEU A 34 22.64 -20.40 -5.68
N GLU A 35 23.50 -21.09 -4.94
CA GLU A 35 24.88 -20.62 -4.72
C GLU A 35 25.72 -20.55 -6.00
N LYS A 36 25.47 -21.45 -6.96
CA LYS A 36 26.20 -21.53 -8.22
C LYS A 36 25.73 -20.55 -9.27
N TYR A 37 24.41 -20.40 -9.44
CA TYR A 37 23.79 -19.61 -10.52
C TYR A 37 23.38 -18.20 -10.05
N GLY A 38 23.31 -17.96 -8.73
CA GLY A 38 22.82 -16.74 -8.15
C GLY A 38 21.28 -16.69 -8.10
N GLU A 39 20.77 -15.60 -7.54
CA GLU A 39 19.33 -15.34 -7.45
C GLU A 39 18.71 -15.10 -8.83
N ASN A 40 17.48 -15.59 -9.04
CA ASN A 40 16.67 -15.27 -10.20
C ASN A 40 16.11 -13.84 -10.09
N ALA A 41 16.98 -12.88 -10.18
CA ALA A 41 16.65 -11.45 -10.15
C ALA A 41 17.43 -10.74 -11.25
N LEU A 42 16.78 -9.79 -11.90
CA LEU A 42 17.50 -8.78 -12.67
C LEU A 42 18.26 -7.95 -11.64
N ALA A 43 19.57 -7.73 -11.84
CA ALA A 43 20.37 -7.04 -10.82
C ALA A 43 19.64 -5.76 -10.40
N ALA A 44 19.28 -5.70 -9.13
CA ALA A 44 19.01 -4.42 -8.50
C ALA A 44 20.20 -3.50 -8.80
N GLU A 45 19.96 -2.19 -9.02
CA GLU A 45 21.02 -1.23 -9.20
C GLU A 45 22.16 -1.53 -8.22
N LYS A 46 23.39 -1.62 -8.75
CA LYS A 46 24.55 -1.95 -7.90
C LYS A 46 24.55 -0.96 -6.75
N LYS A 47 24.38 -1.46 -5.53
CA LYS A 47 24.51 -0.63 -4.32
C LYS A 47 25.79 0.17 -4.45
N LYS A 48 25.65 1.49 -4.36
CA LYS A 48 26.83 2.36 -4.40
C LYS A 48 27.80 1.92 -3.32
N SER A 49 29.03 1.67 -3.70
CA SER A 49 30.06 1.33 -2.75
C SER A 49 30.28 2.47 -1.75
N PHE A 50 30.79 2.16 -0.56
CA PHE A 50 31.15 3.20 0.42
C PHE A 50 32.05 4.29 -0.19
N GLY A 51 32.97 3.92 -1.09
CA GLY A 51 33.83 4.87 -1.78
C GLY A 51 33.10 5.78 -2.76
N GLU A 52 32.07 5.27 -3.44
CA GLU A 52 31.22 6.08 -4.33
C GLU A 52 30.35 7.05 -3.55
N LYS A 53 29.73 6.60 -2.45
CA LYS A 53 28.97 7.47 -1.53
C LYS A 53 29.86 8.56 -0.92
N LEU A 54 31.05 8.20 -0.47
CA LEU A 54 32.01 9.16 0.05
C LEU A 54 32.44 10.18 -1.02
N LYS A 55 32.67 9.76 -2.24
CA LYS A 55 32.97 10.64 -3.37
C LYS A 55 31.83 11.60 -3.68
N GLU A 56 30.59 11.15 -3.68
CA GLU A 56 29.41 12.00 -3.87
C GLU A 56 29.29 13.04 -2.76
N GLN A 57 29.50 12.66 -1.51
CA GLN A 57 29.52 13.60 -0.37
C GLN A 57 30.62 14.62 -0.49
N ILE A 58 31.85 14.23 -0.85
CA ILE A 58 32.99 15.18 -1.01
C ILE A 58 32.76 16.14 -2.19
N LEU A 59 32.04 15.70 -3.22
CA LEU A 59 31.69 16.54 -4.39
C LEU A 59 30.46 17.42 -4.15
N ASP A 60 29.83 17.34 -2.98
CA ASP A 60 28.75 18.23 -2.60
C ASP A 60 29.26 19.70 -2.61
N PRO A 61 28.54 20.63 -3.24
CA PRO A 61 28.99 22.04 -3.34
C PRO A 61 29.26 22.69 -1.99
N MET A 62 28.51 22.28 -0.92
CA MET A 62 28.70 22.84 0.42
C MET A 62 29.98 22.30 1.06
N ILE A 63 30.28 21.03 0.89
CA ILE A 63 31.50 20.42 1.39
C ILE A 63 32.72 20.97 0.67
N ILE A 64 32.62 21.26 -0.64
CA ILE A 64 33.66 21.94 -1.42
C ILE A 64 33.93 23.35 -0.85
N ILE A 65 32.89 24.11 -0.52
CA ILE A 65 33.03 25.43 0.10
C ILE A 65 33.76 25.33 1.45
N LEU A 66 33.37 24.37 2.30
CA LEU A 66 34.02 24.12 3.57
C LEU A 66 35.48 23.70 3.41
N MET A 67 35.80 22.88 2.43
CA MET A 67 37.18 22.49 2.13
C MET A 67 38.01 23.68 1.68
N ILE A 68 37.46 24.59 0.86
CA ILE A 68 38.09 25.84 0.49
C ILE A 68 38.31 26.68 1.75
N ALA A 69 37.33 26.79 2.64
CA ALA A 69 37.47 27.53 3.90
C ALA A 69 38.60 26.97 4.77
N ALA A 70 38.65 25.64 4.94
CA ALA A 70 39.71 24.98 5.70
C ALA A 70 41.10 25.23 5.09
N ILE A 71 41.22 25.21 3.77
CA ILE A 71 42.49 25.52 3.07
C ILE A 71 42.90 26.97 3.34
N VAL A 72 41.96 27.92 3.20
CA VAL A 72 42.25 29.36 3.43
C VAL A 72 42.66 29.58 4.90
N SER A 73 41.91 28.98 5.88
CA SER A 73 42.24 29.09 7.31
C SER A 73 43.64 28.54 7.62
N ALA A 74 44.01 27.41 7.02
CA ALA A 74 45.35 26.84 7.16
C ALA A 74 46.46 27.74 6.61
N PHE A 75 46.22 28.41 5.45
CA PHE A 75 47.18 29.34 4.86
C PHE A 75 47.35 30.62 5.67
N VAL A 76 46.37 31.06 6.41
CA VAL A 76 46.40 32.26 7.26
C VAL A 76 47.10 31.99 8.60
N GLY A 77 47.33 30.73 8.94
CA GLY A 77 48.02 30.36 10.18
C GLY A 77 47.07 29.84 11.27
N GLU A 78 45.79 29.77 11.00
CA GLU A 78 44.75 29.22 11.91
C GLU A 78 44.61 27.71 11.71
N ALA A 79 45.70 26.97 11.89
CA ALA A 79 45.74 25.53 11.64
C ALA A 79 44.74 24.71 12.51
N LEU A 80 44.37 25.21 13.67
CA LEU A 80 43.45 24.59 14.58
C LEU A 80 42.02 24.67 14.01
N ASP A 81 41.62 25.82 13.53
CA ASP A 81 40.28 26.02 12.90
C ASP A 81 40.15 25.20 11.62
N ALA A 82 41.20 25.16 10.79
CA ALA A 82 41.26 24.31 9.62
C ALA A 82 41.09 22.83 9.97
N GLY A 83 41.75 22.36 11.03
CA GLY A 83 41.62 20.99 11.54
C GLY A 83 40.20 20.66 12.04
N ILE A 84 39.57 21.60 12.70
CA ILE A 84 38.19 21.47 13.21
C ILE A 84 37.21 21.39 12.03
N ILE A 85 37.31 22.28 11.02
CA ILE A 85 36.46 22.25 9.85
C ILE A 85 36.57 20.88 9.14
N ILE A 86 37.77 20.35 8.96
CA ILE A 86 37.99 19.05 8.34
C ILE A 86 37.38 17.95 9.16
N ALA A 87 37.54 17.97 10.49
CA ALA A 87 36.94 16.99 11.38
C ALA A 87 35.41 16.97 11.28
N ILE A 88 34.78 18.13 11.22
CA ILE A 88 33.33 18.29 11.03
C ILE A 88 32.88 17.75 9.69
N VAL A 89 33.58 18.06 8.61
CA VAL A 89 33.29 17.52 7.26
C VAL A 89 33.32 16.00 7.26
N ILE A 90 34.31 15.39 7.95
CA ILE A 90 34.41 13.93 8.05
C ILE A 90 33.24 13.38 8.85
N VAL A 91 32.89 13.98 9.98
CA VAL A 91 31.75 13.54 10.82
C VAL A 91 30.43 13.67 10.06
N ASN A 92 30.23 14.80 9.34
CA ASN A 92 29.03 15.03 8.54
C ASN A 92 28.91 14.02 7.40
N ALA A 93 29.97 13.80 6.63
CA ALA A 93 29.98 12.80 5.56
C ALA A 93 29.69 11.39 6.10
N PHE A 94 30.25 11.01 7.24
CA PHE A 94 29.98 9.71 7.85
C PHE A 94 28.52 9.58 8.31
N LEU A 95 27.99 10.61 8.96
CA LEU A 95 26.60 10.61 9.44
C LEU A 95 25.60 10.58 8.27
N SER A 96 25.88 11.34 7.19
CA SER A 96 25.06 11.34 5.97
C SER A 96 25.04 9.97 5.32
N ILE A 97 26.21 9.33 5.15
CA ILE A 97 26.31 7.96 4.59
C ILE A 97 25.58 6.96 5.48
N TYR A 98 25.67 7.08 6.82
CA TYR A 98 24.98 6.22 7.75
C TYR A 98 23.45 6.37 7.66
N GLN A 99 22.96 7.60 7.59
CA GLN A 99 21.53 7.91 7.44
C GLN A 99 20.98 7.37 6.11
N GLU A 100 21.70 7.60 5.00
CA GLU A 100 21.34 7.06 3.67
C GLU A 100 21.31 5.54 3.68
N GLY A 101 22.33 4.89 4.25
CA GLY A 101 22.38 3.43 4.37
C GLY A 101 21.21 2.85 5.17
N LYS A 102 20.78 3.52 6.24
CA LYS A 102 19.60 3.10 7.01
C LYS A 102 18.29 3.27 6.23
N ALA A 103 18.17 4.31 5.43
CA ALA A 103 17.00 4.51 4.56
C ALA A 103 16.94 3.42 3.47
N GLU A 104 18.07 3.11 2.82
CA GLU A 104 18.17 2.03 1.82
C GLU A 104 17.83 0.65 2.42
N GLU A 105 18.36 0.33 3.61
CA GLU A 105 18.08 -0.93 4.31
C GLU A 105 16.58 -1.10 4.60
N ALA A 106 15.90 -0.03 5.03
CA ALA A 106 14.48 -0.05 5.30
C ALA A 106 13.63 -0.25 4.02
N ILE A 107 14.01 0.41 2.92
CA ILE A 107 13.35 0.24 1.61
C ILE A 107 13.54 -1.20 1.11
N GLU A 108 14.75 -1.76 1.19
CA GLU A 108 15.04 -3.13 0.76
C GLU A 108 14.22 -4.17 1.54
N ALA A 109 14.09 -3.98 2.86
CA ALA A 109 13.26 -4.85 3.69
C ALA A 109 11.80 -4.87 3.24
N LEU A 110 11.23 -3.71 2.87
CA LEU A 110 9.88 -3.61 2.35
C LEU A 110 9.72 -4.23 0.95
N GLN A 111 10.72 -4.06 0.07
CA GLN A 111 10.72 -4.68 -1.25
C GLN A 111 10.73 -6.21 -1.16
N LYS A 112 11.48 -6.79 -0.22
CA LYS A 112 11.48 -8.25 0.02
C LYS A 112 10.12 -8.78 0.46
N MET A 113 9.32 -8.01 1.17
CA MET A 113 7.95 -8.41 1.56
C MET A 113 6.99 -8.48 0.37
N SER A 114 7.33 -7.85 -0.75
CA SER A 114 6.54 -7.79 -2.00
C SER A 114 7.08 -8.70 -3.10
N SER A 115 8.04 -9.59 -2.81
CA SER A 115 8.64 -10.48 -3.82
C SER A 115 7.59 -11.42 -4.42
N PRO A 116 7.55 -11.59 -5.76
CA PRO A 116 6.67 -12.54 -6.40
C PRO A 116 6.98 -13.96 -5.92
N LYS A 117 5.97 -14.82 -5.87
CA LYS A 117 6.11 -16.23 -5.51
C LYS A 117 5.92 -17.12 -6.73
N ALA A 118 6.46 -18.33 -6.67
CA ALA A 118 6.30 -19.33 -7.70
C ALA A 118 5.91 -20.67 -7.09
N LYS A 119 4.96 -21.36 -7.73
CA LYS A 119 4.56 -22.72 -7.36
C LYS A 119 5.51 -23.70 -8.00
N VAL A 120 6.21 -24.50 -7.21
CA VAL A 120 7.22 -25.46 -7.70
C VAL A 120 7.00 -26.84 -7.12
N ILE A 121 7.54 -27.84 -7.84
CA ILE A 121 7.66 -29.21 -7.34
C ILE A 121 9.09 -29.43 -6.85
N ARG A 122 9.27 -29.64 -5.54
CA ARG A 122 10.54 -30.00 -4.92
C ARG A 122 10.35 -31.17 -3.95
N ASP A 123 11.24 -32.16 -3.98
CA ASP A 123 11.15 -33.40 -3.19
C ASP A 123 9.80 -34.15 -3.39
N GLY A 124 9.13 -33.96 -4.51
CA GLY A 124 7.80 -34.50 -4.80
C GLY A 124 6.61 -33.72 -4.20
N ASP A 125 6.87 -32.67 -3.44
CA ASP A 125 5.85 -31.81 -2.85
C ASP A 125 5.60 -30.56 -3.71
N HIS A 126 4.33 -30.16 -3.82
CA HIS A 126 3.95 -28.89 -4.40
C HIS A 126 4.11 -27.81 -3.32
N ILE A 127 5.08 -26.94 -3.50
CA ILE A 127 5.39 -25.85 -2.54
C ILE A 127 5.44 -24.50 -3.24
N GLU A 128 5.16 -23.45 -2.49
CA GLU A 128 5.32 -22.07 -2.93
C GLU A 128 6.67 -21.53 -2.42
N VAL A 129 7.47 -20.98 -3.33
CA VAL A 129 8.79 -20.40 -3.03
C VAL A 129 8.88 -18.97 -3.57
N ASP A 130 9.76 -18.15 -3.01
CA ASP A 130 10.07 -16.86 -3.60
C ASP A 130 10.68 -17.05 -4.98
N SER A 131 10.16 -16.36 -6.01
CA SER A 131 10.64 -16.53 -7.40
C SER A 131 12.13 -16.23 -7.55
N ASN A 132 12.70 -15.39 -6.69
CA ASN A 132 14.14 -15.12 -6.65
C ASN A 132 14.99 -16.34 -6.29
N THR A 133 14.39 -17.37 -5.66
CA THR A 133 15.08 -18.60 -5.26
C THR A 133 14.97 -19.71 -6.30
N LEU A 134 14.38 -19.42 -7.46
CA LEU A 134 14.32 -20.36 -8.58
C LEU A 134 15.70 -20.59 -9.21
N VAL A 135 15.94 -21.83 -9.57
CA VAL A 135 17.22 -22.24 -10.19
C VAL A 135 16.98 -23.11 -11.42
N PRO A 136 17.90 -23.13 -12.38
CA PRO A 136 17.80 -24.02 -13.51
C PRO A 136 17.63 -25.49 -13.05
N GLY A 137 16.54 -26.13 -13.50
CA GLY A 137 16.16 -27.48 -13.08
C GLY A 137 14.92 -27.56 -12.19
N ASP A 138 14.41 -26.43 -11.63
CA ASP A 138 13.13 -26.39 -10.93
C ASP A 138 11.98 -26.69 -11.89
N ILE A 139 10.92 -27.33 -11.38
CA ILE A 139 9.66 -27.54 -12.09
C ILE A 139 8.64 -26.55 -11.57
N VAL A 140 8.18 -25.64 -12.43
CA VAL A 140 7.21 -24.60 -12.12
C VAL A 140 5.82 -24.99 -12.63
N ILE A 141 4.81 -24.80 -11.80
CA ILE A 141 3.40 -24.97 -12.14
C ILE A 141 2.88 -23.61 -12.61
N LEU A 142 2.16 -23.60 -13.73
CA LEU A 142 1.65 -22.42 -14.41
C LEU A 142 0.13 -22.45 -14.48
N GLU A 143 -0.51 -21.38 -14.02
CA GLU A 143 -1.96 -21.21 -14.04
C GLU A 143 -2.37 -19.85 -14.64
N THR A 144 -3.60 -19.73 -15.09
CA THR A 144 -4.13 -18.46 -15.62
C THR A 144 -4.00 -17.34 -14.59
N GLY A 145 -3.40 -16.22 -14.99
CA GLY A 145 -3.15 -15.05 -14.14
C GLY A 145 -1.78 -15.04 -13.47
N ASP A 146 -1.00 -16.12 -13.57
CA ASP A 146 0.37 -16.13 -13.11
C ASP A 146 1.28 -15.38 -14.10
N ILE A 147 2.38 -14.83 -13.58
CA ILE A 147 3.50 -14.36 -14.39
C ILE A 147 4.54 -15.47 -14.47
N VAL A 148 5.04 -15.72 -15.66
CA VAL A 148 6.14 -16.68 -15.86
C VAL A 148 7.38 -16.19 -15.11
N PRO A 149 7.87 -16.92 -14.08
CA PRO A 149 8.85 -16.38 -13.15
C PRO A 149 10.31 -16.46 -13.63
N ALA A 150 10.58 -17.25 -14.67
CA ALA A 150 11.91 -17.48 -15.27
C ALA A 150 11.72 -17.95 -16.70
N ASP A 151 12.77 -18.12 -17.50
CA ASP A 151 12.63 -18.77 -18.81
C ASP A 151 12.44 -20.26 -18.63
N LEU A 152 11.34 -20.79 -19.18
CA LEU A 152 10.91 -22.17 -18.98
C LEU A 152 10.86 -22.93 -20.29
N ARG A 153 11.35 -24.18 -20.29
CA ARG A 153 11.02 -25.20 -21.28
C ARG A 153 9.75 -25.91 -20.85
N LEU A 154 8.66 -25.74 -21.60
CA LEU A 154 7.38 -26.37 -21.25
C LEU A 154 7.51 -27.89 -21.32
N ILE A 155 7.05 -28.60 -20.30
CA ILE A 155 7.05 -30.06 -20.17
C ILE A 155 5.64 -30.63 -20.14
N ASP A 156 4.64 -29.76 -19.90
CA ASP A 156 3.22 -30.07 -20.01
C ASP A 156 2.43 -28.81 -20.32
N SER A 157 1.34 -28.91 -21.07
CA SER A 157 0.45 -27.77 -21.32
C SER A 157 -0.95 -28.25 -21.72
N SER A 158 -1.99 -27.57 -21.17
CA SER A 158 -3.39 -27.81 -21.51
C SER A 158 -4.03 -26.47 -21.87
N ASN A 159 -4.25 -26.24 -23.16
CA ASN A 159 -4.82 -24.97 -23.70
C ASN A 159 -4.07 -23.72 -23.22
N LEU A 160 -2.77 -23.82 -22.96
CA LEU A 160 -1.96 -22.75 -22.40
C LEU A 160 -1.76 -21.63 -23.42
N LYS A 161 -2.15 -20.41 -23.07
CA LYS A 161 -1.90 -19.21 -23.87
C LYS A 161 -1.17 -18.17 -23.03
N ILE A 162 -0.12 -17.59 -23.61
CA ILE A 162 0.76 -16.63 -22.93
C ILE A 162 0.82 -15.35 -23.76
N ASP A 163 0.60 -14.22 -23.10
CA ASP A 163 0.85 -12.89 -23.65
C ASP A 163 2.35 -12.58 -23.58
N GLU A 164 2.98 -12.56 -24.73
CA GLU A 164 4.41 -12.30 -24.92
C GLU A 164 4.68 -10.91 -25.52
N SER A 165 3.69 -10.00 -25.47
CA SER A 165 3.77 -8.66 -26.06
C SER A 165 4.97 -7.83 -25.56
N SER A 166 5.40 -8.06 -24.32
CA SER A 166 6.59 -7.43 -23.73
C SER A 166 7.91 -7.80 -24.43
N LEU A 167 7.95 -8.92 -25.12
CA LEU A 167 9.16 -9.41 -25.84
C LEU A 167 9.00 -9.31 -27.37
N THR A 168 7.81 -9.64 -27.86
CA THR A 168 7.56 -9.73 -29.32
C THR A 168 6.95 -8.46 -29.91
N GLY A 169 6.28 -7.63 -29.08
CA GLY A 169 5.48 -6.50 -29.52
C GLY A 169 4.09 -6.88 -30.07
N GLU A 170 3.77 -8.19 -30.16
CA GLU A 170 2.48 -8.67 -30.68
C GLU A 170 1.46 -8.80 -29.54
N SER A 171 0.28 -8.18 -29.69
CA SER A 171 -0.75 -8.12 -28.64
C SER A 171 -1.63 -9.37 -28.55
N VAL A 172 -1.48 -10.35 -29.46
CA VAL A 172 -2.28 -11.58 -29.45
C VAL A 172 -1.57 -12.65 -28.63
N PRO A 173 -2.21 -13.24 -27.61
CA PRO A 173 -1.60 -14.31 -26.83
C PRO A 173 -1.22 -15.53 -27.68
N VAL A 174 -0.01 -16.03 -27.48
CA VAL A 174 0.55 -17.17 -28.22
C VAL A 174 0.07 -18.47 -27.59
N GLU A 175 -0.50 -19.38 -28.40
CA GLU A 175 -0.83 -20.72 -27.93
C GLU A 175 0.43 -21.59 -27.83
N LYS A 176 0.63 -22.19 -26.67
CA LYS A 176 1.84 -22.94 -26.34
C LYS A 176 1.65 -24.44 -26.49
N ASN A 177 2.69 -25.09 -27.02
CA ASN A 177 2.70 -26.53 -27.29
C ASN A 177 4.00 -27.15 -26.81
N PHE A 178 3.95 -27.84 -25.68
CA PHE A 178 5.11 -28.46 -25.04
C PHE A 178 5.77 -29.57 -25.88
N SER A 179 4.99 -30.26 -26.77
CA SER A 179 5.47 -31.40 -27.54
C SER A 179 6.27 -31.01 -28.80
N LYS A 180 6.19 -29.75 -29.23
CA LYS A 180 6.97 -29.27 -30.36
C LYS A 180 8.47 -29.29 -30.07
N VAL A 181 9.26 -29.65 -31.05
CA VAL A 181 10.72 -29.56 -31.05
C VAL A 181 11.14 -28.94 -32.39
N TYR A 182 12.03 -28.00 -32.39
CA TYR A 182 12.43 -27.25 -33.59
C TYR A 182 13.81 -27.66 -34.05
N ASP A 183 14.02 -27.67 -35.36
CA ASP A 183 15.30 -27.83 -35.99
C ASP A 183 15.85 -26.50 -36.48
N GLY A 184 17.04 -26.12 -36.01
CA GLY A 184 17.68 -24.88 -36.42
C GLY A 184 17.37 -23.67 -35.53
N LYS A 185 17.61 -22.46 -36.04
CA LYS A 185 17.44 -21.21 -35.33
C LYS A 185 16.02 -20.67 -35.52
N MET A 186 15.31 -20.39 -34.40
CA MET A 186 13.94 -19.83 -34.37
C MET A 186 13.95 -18.48 -33.71
N GLU A 187 13.08 -17.57 -34.18
CA GLU A 187 12.84 -16.31 -33.53
C GLU A 187 12.02 -16.49 -32.23
N ILE A 188 12.10 -15.53 -31.31
CA ILE A 188 11.49 -15.65 -29.96
C ILE A 188 9.99 -15.91 -30.05
N GLY A 189 9.27 -15.16 -30.86
CA GLY A 189 7.82 -15.27 -31.01
C GLY A 189 7.31 -16.58 -31.61
N ASP A 190 8.18 -17.34 -32.30
CA ASP A 190 7.82 -18.63 -32.96
C ASP A 190 8.09 -19.85 -32.07
N ARG A 191 8.68 -19.66 -30.87
CA ARG A 191 9.05 -20.74 -29.98
C ARG A 191 7.88 -21.13 -29.06
N GLU A 192 6.91 -21.88 -29.58
CA GLU A 192 5.70 -22.27 -28.85
C GLU A 192 5.96 -23.22 -27.68
N ASN A 193 7.14 -23.82 -27.60
CA ASN A 193 7.53 -24.78 -26.55
C ASN A 193 8.33 -24.16 -25.40
N LEU A 194 8.52 -22.83 -25.40
CA LEU A 194 9.10 -22.04 -24.32
C LEU A 194 8.08 -21.08 -23.74
N ALA A 195 8.25 -20.72 -22.47
CA ALA A 195 7.59 -19.61 -21.82
C ALA A 195 8.67 -18.69 -21.23
N TYR A 196 8.54 -17.40 -21.42
CA TYR A 196 9.58 -16.43 -21.08
C TYR A 196 9.27 -15.67 -19.80
N SER A 197 10.28 -15.38 -19.03
CA SER A 197 10.20 -14.57 -17.82
C SER A 197 9.42 -13.26 -18.05
N SER A 198 8.60 -12.88 -17.06
CA SER A 198 7.79 -11.66 -17.08
C SER A 198 6.67 -11.60 -18.12
N THR A 199 6.37 -12.69 -18.83
CA THR A 199 5.19 -12.85 -19.68
C THR A 199 3.98 -13.34 -18.87
N ILE A 200 2.76 -13.16 -19.40
CA ILE A 200 1.52 -13.32 -18.64
C ILE A 200 0.73 -14.51 -19.15
N ILE A 201 0.32 -15.41 -18.26
CA ILE A 201 -0.55 -16.53 -18.61
C ILE A 201 -2.00 -16.04 -18.69
N THR A 202 -2.53 -15.95 -19.89
CA THR A 202 -3.89 -15.43 -20.12
C THR A 202 -4.95 -16.50 -20.09
N TYR A 203 -4.58 -17.78 -20.39
CA TYR A 203 -5.52 -18.90 -20.40
C TYR A 203 -4.82 -20.25 -20.25
N GLY A 204 -5.50 -21.20 -19.61
CA GLY A 204 -5.06 -22.59 -19.50
C GLY A 204 -4.10 -22.83 -18.34
N ARG A 205 -3.42 -23.98 -18.39
CA ARG A 205 -2.44 -24.41 -17.36
C ARG A 205 -1.30 -25.19 -17.99
N GLY A 206 -0.16 -25.24 -17.29
CA GLY A 206 1.01 -25.99 -17.76
C GLY A 206 2.03 -26.26 -16.68
N MET A 207 3.08 -26.94 -17.04
CA MET A 207 4.29 -27.11 -16.24
C MET A 207 5.52 -26.78 -17.09
N GLY A 208 6.46 -26.04 -16.50
CA GLY A 208 7.70 -25.68 -17.15
C GLY A 208 8.92 -26.03 -16.32
N LEU A 209 9.97 -26.43 -17.01
CA LEU A 209 11.31 -26.67 -16.47
C LEU A 209 12.07 -25.32 -16.54
N VAL A 210 12.53 -24.79 -15.42
CA VAL A 210 13.42 -23.62 -15.41
C VAL A 210 14.72 -23.92 -16.13
N VAL A 211 15.00 -23.13 -17.16
CA VAL A 211 16.19 -23.33 -18.01
C VAL A 211 17.18 -22.18 -17.88
N GLU A 212 16.69 -20.93 -17.74
CA GLU A 212 17.52 -19.75 -17.54
C GLU A 212 16.88 -18.84 -16.50
N THR A 213 17.72 -18.14 -15.70
CA THR A 213 17.30 -17.28 -14.57
C THR A 213 18.00 -15.92 -14.62
N GLY A 214 17.42 -14.89 -14.03
CA GLY A 214 18.00 -13.56 -13.86
C GLY A 214 18.48 -12.95 -15.19
N HIS A 215 19.73 -12.55 -15.26
CA HIS A 215 20.31 -11.90 -16.44
C HIS A 215 20.41 -12.78 -17.68
N GLU A 216 20.41 -14.11 -17.52
CA GLU A 216 20.49 -15.04 -18.65
C GLU A 216 19.12 -15.21 -19.36
N THR A 217 18.00 -14.81 -18.75
CA THR A 217 16.67 -14.82 -19.39
C THR A 217 16.63 -13.88 -20.59
N GLU A 218 15.73 -14.10 -21.53
CA GLU A 218 15.59 -13.21 -22.71
C GLU A 218 15.30 -11.76 -22.27
N ILE A 219 14.46 -11.56 -21.26
CA ILE A 219 14.20 -10.22 -20.69
C ILE A 219 15.43 -9.66 -19.96
N GLY A 220 16.20 -10.51 -19.29
CA GLY A 220 17.45 -10.13 -18.62
C GLY A 220 18.52 -9.61 -19.58
N LYS A 221 18.63 -10.22 -20.74
CA LYS A 221 19.55 -9.78 -21.82
C LYS A 221 19.15 -8.40 -22.35
N ILE A 222 17.84 -8.14 -22.49
CA ILE A 222 17.31 -6.83 -22.89
C ILE A 222 17.55 -5.77 -21.79
N ALA A 223 17.23 -6.11 -20.53
CA ALA A 223 17.38 -5.20 -19.40
C ALA A 223 18.84 -4.75 -19.18
N THR A 224 19.81 -5.64 -19.39
CA THR A 224 21.22 -5.33 -19.33
C THR A 224 21.65 -4.26 -20.36
N SER A 225 20.93 -4.21 -21.48
CA SER A 225 21.17 -3.23 -22.56
C SER A 225 20.55 -1.85 -22.28
N ILE A 226 19.58 -1.76 -21.35
CA ILE A 226 18.77 -0.55 -21.06
C ILE A 226 19.16 0.11 -19.71
N ALA A 227 20.03 -0.48 -18.92
CA ALA A 227 20.38 -0.12 -17.53
C ALA A 227 20.97 1.29 -17.30
N THR A 228 20.43 2.34 -17.93
CA THR A 228 20.85 3.74 -17.77
C THR A 228 19.71 4.72 -17.44
N VAL A 229 18.53 4.23 -17.05
CA VAL A 229 17.44 5.13 -16.61
C VAL A 229 17.54 5.26 -15.08
N GLY A 230 18.09 6.40 -14.63
CA GLY A 230 18.25 6.70 -13.22
C GLY A 230 16.90 6.81 -12.48
N ASP A 231 16.96 6.71 -11.14
CA ASP A 231 15.83 6.82 -10.23
C ASP A 231 14.97 8.07 -10.51
N GLU A 232 13.68 7.89 -10.75
CA GLU A 232 12.72 8.99 -10.86
C GLU A 232 12.50 9.64 -9.48
N GLN A 233 12.92 10.90 -9.35
CA GLN A 233 12.66 11.68 -8.14
C GLN A 233 11.15 11.89 -7.92
N THR A 234 10.69 11.74 -6.68
CA THR A 234 9.31 12.06 -6.32
C THR A 234 8.99 13.54 -6.46
N PRO A 235 7.73 13.95 -6.67
CA PRO A 235 7.33 15.35 -6.70
C PRO A 235 7.80 16.12 -5.47
N LEU A 236 7.75 15.50 -4.31
CA LEU A 236 8.24 16.05 -3.04
C LEU A 236 9.76 16.32 -3.10
N GLN A 237 10.55 15.35 -3.56
CA GLN A 237 12.00 15.53 -3.73
C GLN A 237 12.32 16.63 -4.70
N ARG A 238 11.60 16.75 -5.84
CA ARG A 238 11.73 17.86 -6.80
C ARG A 238 11.38 19.21 -6.17
N LYS A 239 10.28 19.27 -5.37
CA LYS A 239 9.90 20.51 -4.66
C LYS A 239 10.94 20.91 -3.62
N LEU A 240 11.52 19.95 -2.90
CA LEU A 240 12.59 20.17 -1.92
C LEU A 240 13.89 20.63 -2.61
N ALA A 241 14.27 20.00 -3.72
CA ALA A 241 15.44 20.42 -4.51
C ALA A 241 15.28 21.86 -5.02
N LYS A 242 14.09 22.25 -5.50
CA LYS A 242 13.77 23.63 -5.89
C LYS A 242 13.87 24.60 -4.72
N LEU A 243 13.40 24.18 -3.53
CA LEU A 243 13.49 24.96 -2.31
C LEU A 243 14.96 25.18 -1.92
N SER A 244 15.77 24.12 -1.86
CA SER A 244 17.20 24.20 -1.53
C SER A 244 17.96 25.12 -2.51
N LYS A 245 17.65 25.03 -3.80
CA LYS A 245 18.24 25.95 -4.80
C LYS A 245 17.85 27.41 -4.54
N THR A 246 16.59 27.68 -4.19
CA THR A 246 16.12 29.04 -3.88
C THR A 246 16.79 29.59 -2.62
N LEU A 247 16.89 28.75 -1.58
CA LEU A 247 17.63 29.11 -0.35
C LEU A 247 19.11 29.36 -0.63
N GLY A 248 19.77 28.52 -1.42
CA GLY A 248 21.16 28.70 -1.80
C GLY A 248 21.41 30.04 -2.48
N ILE A 249 20.53 30.47 -3.40
CA ILE A 249 20.65 31.80 -4.03
C ILE A 249 20.48 32.91 -3.00
N LEU A 250 19.47 32.80 -2.11
CA LEU A 250 19.24 33.79 -1.04
C LEU A 250 20.49 33.94 -0.15
N VAL A 251 21.10 32.82 0.22
CA VAL A 251 22.31 32.78 1.05
C VAL A 251 23.48 33.46 0.38
N ILE A 252 23.71 33.18 -0.90
CA ILE A 252 24.78 33.85 -1.67
C ILE A 252 24.59 35.38 -1.65
N VAL A 253 23.36 35.86 -1.80
CA VAL A 253 23.05 37.30 -1.72
C VAL A 253 23.36 37.83 -0.32
N ILE A 254 22.98 37.12 0.74
CA ILE A 254 23.26 37.52 2.12
C ILE A 254 24.76 37.54 2.39
N CYS A 255 25.50 36.53 1.94
CA CYS A 255 26.98 36.51 2.06
C CYS A 255 27.64 37.72 1.36
N ALA A 256 27.14 38.06 0.18
CA ALA A 256 27.62 39.27 -0.53
C ALA A 256 27.35 40.57 0.25
N VAL A 257 26.16 40.66 0.89
CA VAL A 257 25.84 41.80 1.77
C VAL A 257 26.71 41.82 3.00
N VAL A 258 26.92 40.67 3.67
CA VAL A 258 27.82 40.57 4.84
C VAL A 258 29.25 41.04 4.50
N LEU A 259 29.81 40.54 3.39
CA LEU A 259 31.13 40.96 2.91
C LEU A 259 31.18 42.48 2.60
N GLY A 260 30.15 42.96 1.89
CA GLY A 260 30.08 44.39 1.52
C GLY A 260 29.99 45.33 2.73
N VAL A 261 29.14 44.99 3.71
CA VAL A 261 28.99 45.77 4.94
C VAL A 261 30.22 45.66 5.82
N GLY A 262 30.82 44.48 5.96
CA GLY A 262 32.04 44.28 6.73
C GLY A 262 33.20 45.13 6.18
N VAL A 263 33.37 45.18 4.87
CA VAL A 263 34.39 46.06 4.22
C VAL A 263 34.09 47.56 4.46
N LEU A 264 32.80 47.96 4.45
CA LEU A 264 32.40 49.35 4.73
C LEU A 264 32.71 49.74 6.18
N TYR A 265 32.57 48.83 7.14
CA TYR A 265 32.93 49.05 8.56
C TYR A 265 34.44 48.87 8.83
N LYS A 266 35.26 48.62 7.78
CA LYS A 266 36.70 48.39 7.89
C LYS A 266 37.10 47.20 8.75
N ASN A 267 36.26 46.21 8.84
CA ASN A 267 36.57 44.91 9.44
C ASN A 267 37.58 44.16 8.59
N ASP A 268 38.29 43.20 9.18
CA ASP A 268 39.24 42.40 8.41
C ASP A 268 38.49 41.65 7.27
N PRO A 269 38.90 41.89 5.99
CA PRO A 269 38.21 41.22 4.88
C PRO A 269 38.23 39.69 4.97
N LEU A 270 39.28 39.13 5.58
CA LEU A 270 39.42 37.68 5.73
C LEU A 270 38.48 37.14 6.77
N GLU A 271 38.37 37.78 7.95
CA GLU A 271 37.41 37.41 8.99
C GLU A 271 35.98 37.51 8.45
N MET A 272 35.66 38.52 7.66
CA MET A 272 34.36 38.67 7.01
C MET A 272 34.10 37.60 5.95
N PHE A 273 35.13 37.20 5.21
CA PHE A 273 35.02 36.09 4.25
C PHE A 273 34.73 34.75 4.97
N MET A 274 35.47 34.46 6.05
CA MET A 274 35.24 33.26 6.86
C MET A 274 33.82 33.26 7.48
N THR A 275 33.37 34.41 7.98
CA THR A 275 32.03 34.59 8.53
C THR A 275 30.95 34.37 7.45
N ALA A 276 31.16 34.92 6.24
CA ALA A 276 30.22 34.72 5.12
C ALA A 276 30.14 33.26 4.69
N ILE A 277 31.28 32.55 4.63
CA ILE A 277 31.27 31.08 4.35
C ILE A 277 30.53 30.32 5.43
N SER A 278 30.78 30.61 6.70
CA SER A 278 30.12 29.95 7.82
C SER A 278 28.60 30.16 7.80
N LEU A 279 28.20 31.38 7.45
CA LEU A 279 26.81 31.73 7.27
C LEU A 279 26.18 30.97 6.10
N ALA A 280 26.94 30.80 5.00
CA ALA A 280 26.46 30.01 3.86
C ALA A 280 26.15 28.55 4.23
N VAL A 281 27.03 27.98 5.05
CA VAL A 281 26.86 26.59 5.52
C VAL A 281 25.72 26.48 6.51
N ALA A 282 25.61 27.39 7.46
CA ALA A 282 24.53 27.40 8.45
C ALA A 282 23.11 27.54 7.84
N ALA A 283 23.02 28.24 6.70
CA ALA A 283 21.74 28.59 6.10
C ALA A 283 21.07 27.46 5.29
N VAL A 284 21.79 26.39 4.97
CA VAL A 284 21.26 25.27 4.16
C VAL A 284 21.03 24.03 5.04
N PRO A 285 19.79 23.54 5.18
CA PRO A 285 19.52 22.36 5.99
C PRO A 285 20.00 21.09 5.27
N GLU A 286 21.26 20.71 5.43
CA GLU A 286 21.90 19.57 4.74
C GLU A 286 21.18 18.23 5.00
N GLY A 287 20.65 18.01 6.21
CA GLY A 287 19.96 16.79 6.60
C GLY A 287 18.54 16.62 6.01
N LEU A 288 17.96 17.66 5.38
CA LEU A 288 16.56 17.66 4.97
C LEU A 288 16.18 16.53 4.01
N PRO A 289 16.91 16.26 2.90
CA PRO A 289 16.57 15.17 1.99
C PRO A 289 16.66 13.79 2.66
N ALA A 290 17.69 13.57 3.47
CA ALA A 290 17.86 12.31 4.21
C ALA A 290 16.74 12.07 5.22
N ILE A 291 16.36 13.09 5.99
CA ILE A 291 15.26 13.01 6.97
C ILE A 291 13.93 12.70 6.26
N VAL A 292 13.65 13.34 5.10
CA VAL A 292 12.44 13.04 4.30
C VAL A 292 12.40 11.57 3.89
N THR A 293 13.51 11.04 3.37
CA THR A 293 13.59 9.63 2.94
C THR A 293 13.38 8.68 4.12
N ILE A 294 14.00 8.96 5.26
CA ILE A 294 13.81 8.16 6.50
C ILE A 294 12.35 8.20 6.96
N VAL A 295 11.73 9.38 6.97
CA VAL A 295 10.33 9.55 7.40
C VAL A 295 9.37 8.81 6.47
N LEU A 296 9.57 8.90 5.15
CA LEU A 296 8.79 8.14 4.16
C LEU A 296 8.96 6.63 4.37
N SER A 297 10.19 6.17 4.60
CA SER A 297 10.51 4.76 4.84
C SER A 297 9.84 4.22 6.12
N ILE A 298 9.91 4.97 7.22
CA ILE A 298 9.20 4.63 8.47
C ILE A 298 7.68 4.62 8.25
N GLY A 299 7.18 5.56 7.44
CA GLY A 299 5.77 5.63 7.07
C GLY A 299 5.30 4.41 6.30
N MET A 300 6.07 3.96 5.29
CA MET A 300 5.79 2.71 4.57
C MET A 300 5.78 1.50 5.51
N GLY A 301 6.72 1.44 6.46
CA GLY A 301 6.72 0.39 7.48
C GLY A 301 5.44 0.36 8.30
N LYS A 302 4.92 1.52 8.73
CA LYS A 302 3.63 1.61 9.43
C LYS A 302 2.43 1.22 8.56
N MET A 303 2.46 1.56 7.26
CA MET A 303 1.43 1.12 6.31
C MET A 303 1.44 -0.40 6.16
N ALA A 304 2.63 -1.02 6.08
CA ALA A 304 2.78 -2.47 6.03
C ALA A 304 2.28 -3.16 7.31
N GLU A 305 2.55 -2.60 8.49
CA GLU A 305 1.98 -3.06 9.78
C GLU A 305 0.43 -3.02 9.79
N LYS A 306 -0.16 -2.15 8.96
CA LYS A 306 -1.61 -2.02 8.74
C LYS A 306 -2.08 -2.71 7.45
N ASN A 307 -1.40 -3.74 6.99
CA ASN A 307 -1.73 -4.56 5.82
C ASN A 307 -1.64 -3.85 4.45
N ALA A 308 -1.00 -2.69 4.35
CA ALA A 308 -0.79 -1.99 3.08
C ALA A 308 0.70 -1.95 2.72
N ILE A 309 1.17 -2.86 1.84
CA ILE A 309 2.54 -2.87 1.34
C ILE A 309 2.67 -1.86 0.21
N VAL A 310 3.42 -0.81 0.43
CA VAL A 310 3.69 0.23 -0.58
C VAL A 310 5.04 -0.05 -1.24
N LYS A 311 5.06 -0.21 -2.57
CA LYS A 311 6.28 -0.59 -3.32
C LYS A 311 7.17 0.60 -3.69
N LYS A 312 6.61 1.80 -3.80
CA LYS A 312 7.32 3.01 -4.23
C LYS A 312 7.09 4.16 -3.26
N LEU A 313 8.14 4.92 -2.94
CA LEU A 313 8.06 6.12 -2.10
C LEU A 313 7.04 7.16 -2.63
N LEU A 314 6.94 7.27 -3.95
CA LEU A 314 6.00 8.17 -4.62
C LEU A 314 4.54 7.88 -4.24
N ALA A 315 4.17 6.62 -4.11
CA ALA A 315 2.80 6.22 -3.79
C ALA A 315 2.34 6.68 -2.40
N VAL A 316 3.26 6.81 -1.43
CA VAL A 316 2.96 7.35 -0.09
C VAL A 316 2.44 8.79 -0.17
N GLU A 317 3.10 9.62 -0.98
CA GLU A 317 2.70 11.02 -1.18
C GLU A 317 1.36 11.10 -1.90
N THR A 318 1.19 10.31 -2.96
CA THR A 318 0.00 10.32 -3.80
C THR A 318 -1.23 9.79 -3.06
N LEU A 319 -1.08 8.75 -2.20
CA LEU A 319 -2.15 8.26 -1.31
C LEU A 319 -2.76 9.39 -0.48
N GLY A 320 -1.93 10.22 0.14
CA GLY A 320 -2.39 11.35 0.95
C GLY A 320 -3.15 12.44 0.18
N THR A 321 -3.03 12.47 -1.17
CA THR A 321 -3.72 13.44 -2.04
C THR A 321 -4.92 12.84 -2.79
N THR A 322 -5.22 11.56 -2.60
CA THR A 322 -6.30 10.85 -3.29
C THR A 322 -7.64 11.57 -3.09
N THR A 323 -8.36 11.80 -4.21
CA THR A 323 -9.68 12.43 -4.23
C THR A 323 -10.80 11.47 -4.59
N VAL A 324 -10.46 10.37 -5.29
CA VAL A 324 -11.40 9.33 -5.73
C VAL A 324 -10.77 7.96 -5.51
N ILE A 325 -11.54 7.02 -4.95
CA ILE A 325 -11.17 5.61 -4.87
C ILE A 325 -12.17 4.82 -5.70
N CYS A 326 -11.70 4.25 -6.80
CA CYS A 326 -12.43 3.31 -7.65
C CYS A 326 -12.16 1.89 -7.13
N SER A 327 -13.18 1.23 -6.63
CA SER A 327 -13.04 -0.11 -6.08
C SER A 327 -13.83 -1.13 -6.88
N ASP A 328 -13.22 -2.27 -7.19
CA ASP A 328 -13.98 -3.44 -7.58
C ASP A 328 -14.86 -3.88 -6.39
N LYS A 329 -15.98 -4.52 -6.68
CA LYS A 329 -16.92 -5.01 -5.67
C LYS A 329 -16.37 -6.27 -5.00
N THR A 330 -16.10 -7.31 -5.84
CA THR A 330 -15.83 -8.68 -5.38
C THR A 330 -14.48 -8.77 -4.68
N GLY A 331 -14.46 -9.40 -3.51
CA GLY A 331 -13.23 -9.60 -2.74
C GLY A 331 -12.66 -8.35 -2.05
N THR A 332 -13.04 -7.13 -2.49
CA THR A 332 -12.56 -5.86 -1.91
C THR A 332 -13.60 -5.21 -1.00
N LEU A 333 -14.79 -4.92 -1.53
CA LEU A 333 -15.92 -4.37 -0.77
C LEU A 333 -16.72 -5.48 -0.09
N THR A 334 -16.69 -6.68 -0.67
CA THR A 334 -17.35 -7.89 -0.20
C THR A 334 -16.33 -8.94 0.23
N GLN A 335 -16.80 -9.98 0.93
CA GLN A 335 -15.94 -11.03 1.47
C GLN A 335 -15.47 -12.03 0.42
N ASN A 336 -16.11 -12.07 -0.76
CA ASN A 336 -15.98 -13.11 -1.77
C ASN A 336 -16.40 -14.50 -1.23
N GLU A 337 -17.32 -14.52 -0.29
CA GLU A 337 -17.84 -15.71 0.36
C GLU A 337 -19.36 -15.73 0.22
N MET A 338 -19.87 -16.54 -0.70
CA MET A 338 -21.32 -16.66 -0.86
C MET A 338 -21.96 -17.12 0.45
N THR A 339 -23.06 -16.48 0.82
CA THR A 339 -23.78 -16.78 2.07
C THR A 339 -25.28 -16.85 1.78
N VAL A 340 -25.95 -17.93 2.20
CA VAL A 340 -27.41 -18.01 2.19
C VAL A 340 -27.94 -17.08 3.27
N VAL A 341 -28.77 -16.13 2.88
CA VAL A 341 -29.37 -15.13 3.79
C VAL A 341 -30.89 -15.24 3.89
N LYS A 342 -31.52 -15.86 2.88
CA LYS A 342 -32.96 -16.11 2.87
C LYS A 342 -33.27 -17.50 2.34
N VAL A 343 -34.35 -18.09 2.88
CA VAL A 343 -34.94 -19.37 2.43
C VAL A 343 -36.41 -19.16 2.25
N PHE A 344 -36.97 -19.70 1.19
CA PHE A 344 -38.44 -19.80 0.98
C PHE A 344 -38.84 -21.26 0.84
N THR A 345 -39.60 -21.73 1.76
CA THR A 345 -40.21 -23.09 1.74
C THR A 345 -41.56 -23.03 2.45
N ASP A 346 -42.49 -23.92 2.11
CA ASP A 346 -43.81 -23.99 2.72
C ASP A 346 -44.61 -22.66 2.69
N GLY A 347 -44.45 -21.87 1.62
CA GLY A 347 -45.10 -20.54 1.55
C GLY A 347 -44.58 -19.52 2.56
N GLN A 348 -43.46 -19.81 3.27
CA GLN A 348 -42.86 -18.98 4.31
C GLN A 348 -41.46 -18.55 3.93
N VAL A 349 -41.07 -17.37 4.41
CA VAL A 349 -39.71 -16.85 4.29
C VAL A 349 -38.99 -16.99 5.64
N TYR A 350 -37.77 -17.50 5.59
CA TYR A 350 -36.84 -17.59 6.71
C TYR A 350 -35.64 -16.70 6.46
N ASP A 351 -35.17 -16.07 7.50
CA ASP A 351 -33.90 -15.31 7.48
C ASP A 351 -32.79 -16.17 8.06
N VAL A 352 -31.61 -16.16 7.42
CA VAL A 352 -30.41 -16.88 7.88
C VAL A 352 -29.36 -15.88 8.29
N SER A 353 -28.96 -15.93 9.56
CA SER A 353 -27.93 -15.04 10.13
C SER A 353 -26.53 -15.63 9.99
N GLY A 354 -25.52 -14.83 10.36
CA GLY A 354 -24.09 -15.17 10.19
C GLY A 354 -23.61 -14.92 8.77
N THR A 355 -22.30 -14.66 8.64
CA THR A 355 -21.65 -14.27 7.37
C THR A 355 -20.55 -15.25 6.99
N GLY A 356 -20.25 -15.32 5.70
CA GLY A 356 -19.19 -16.16 5.16
C GLY A 356 -19.42 -17.66 5.40
N TYR A 357 -18.30 -18.38 5.50
CA TYR A 357 -18.32 -19.85 5.67
C TYR A 357 -18.36 -20.30 7.13
N SER A 358 -18.51 -19.39 8.08
CA SER A 358 -18.74 -19.77 9.48
C SER A 358 -20.02 -20.56 9.63
N PRO A 359 -20.01 -21.74 10.27
CA PRO A 359 -21.22 -22.51 10.58
C PRO A 359 -22.06 -21.85 11.69
N GLU A 360 -21.56 -20.79 12.32
CA GLU A 360 -22.26 -20.04 13.35
C GLU A 360 -23.36 -19.17 12.74
N GLY A 361 -24.53 -19.24 13.32
CA GLY A 361 -25.72 -18.48 12.89
C GLY A 361 -27.00 -19.23 13.18
N ASP A 362 -28.13 -18.58 12.94
CA ASP A 362 -29.45 -19.09 13.21
C ASP A 362 -30.35 -18.93 11.98
N VAL A 363 -31.25 -19.85 11.78
CA VAL A 363 -32.39 -19.71 10.89
C VAL A 363 -33.57 -19.19 11.70
N THR A 364 -34.19 -18.10 11.27
CA THR A 364 -35.30 -17.45 11.97
C THR A 364 -36.52 -17.28 11.07
N LYS A 365 -37.70 -17.42 11.64
CA LYS A 365 -38.98 -17.13 11.01
C LYS A 365 -39.69 -16.06 11.84
N LYS A 366 -39.95 -14.90 11.28
CA LYS A 366 -40.53 -13.73 11.99
C LYS A 366 -39.83 -13.44 13.32
N GLU A 367 -38.48 -13.45 13.32
CA GLU A 367 -37.59 -13.23 14.47
C GLU A 367 -37.54 -14.40 15.50
N GLU A 368 -38.29 -15.46 15.32
CA GLU A 368 -38.19 -16.65 16.16
C GLU A 368 -37.23 -17.68 15.55
N LYS A 369 -36.35 -18.27 16.37
CA LYS A 369 -35.38 -19.29 15.92
C LYS A 369 -36.12 -20.58 15.58
N VAL A 370 -35.79 -21.13 14.43
CA VAL A 370 -36.33 -22.38 13.90
C VAL A 370 -35.20 -23.35 13.59
N THR A 371 -35.38 -24.63 13.94
CA THR A 371 -34.40 -25.67 13.58
C THR A 371 -35.08 -26.75 12.73
N ILE A 372 -34.31 -27.67 12.19
CA ILE A 372 -34.83 -28.81 11.42
C ILE A 372 -35.73 -29.76 12.25
N GLU A 373 -35.66 -29.68 13.58
CA GLU A 373 -36.51 -30.45 14.47
C GLU A 373 -37.95 -29.88 14.53
N ASP A 374 -38.08 -28.55 14.28
CA ASP A 374 -39.35 -27.83 14.34
C ASP A 374 -40.04 -27.74 12.97
N ASP A 375 -39.31 -27.98 11.87
CA ASP A 375 -39.80 -27.76 10.50
C ASP A 375 -39.28 -28.82 9.52
N GLU A 376 -40.16 -29.73 9.10
CA GLU A 376 -39.85 -30.86 8.21
C GLU A 376 -39.47 -30.35 6.79
N ASN A 377 -40.09 -29.27 6.29
CA ASN A 377 -39.79 -28.73 4.99
C ASN A 377 -38.38 -28.11 4.97
N LEU A 378 -38.00 -27.39 6.04
CA LEU A 378 -36.66 -26.85 6.22
C LEU A 378 -35.60 -27.97 6.30
N LYS A 379 -35.92 -29.08 6.99
CA LYS A 379 -35.08 -30.29 7.06
C LYS A 379 -34.80 -30.87 5.69
N ILE A 380 -35.86 -31.10 4.90
CA ILE A 380 -35.73 -31.68 3.55
C ILE A 380 -34.94 -30.74 2.64
N LEU A 381 -35.24 -29.43 2.66
CA LEU A 381 -34.55 -28.43 1.84
C LEU A 381 -33.04 -28.36 2.16
N SER A 382 -32.69 -28.26 3.46
CA SER A 382 -31.29 -28.21 3.89
C SER A 382 -30.54 -29.53 3.60
N SER A 383 -31.23 -30.69 3.66
CA SER A 383 -30.64 -31.95 3.26
C SER A 383 -30.34 -32.00 1.76
N ILE A 384 -31.27 -31.53 0.91
CA ILE A 384 -31.04 -31.46 -0.54
C ILE A 384 -29.86 -30.52 -0.82
N ALA A 385 -29.83 -29.36 -0.18
CA ALA A 385 -28.77 -28.37 -0.34
C ALA A 385 -27.37 -28.92 0.00
N ALA A 386 -27.29 -29.74 1.08
CA ALA A 386 -26.05 -30.35 1.52
C ALA A 386 -25.64 -31.58 0.69
N LEU A 387 -26.58 -32.46 0.34
CA LEU A 387 -26.29 -33.73 -0.31
C LEU A 387 -26.09 -33.60 -1.83
N THR A 388 -26.77 -32.63 -2.48
CA THR A 388 -26.52 -32.32 -3.90
C THR A 388 -25.39 -31.29 -4.02
N ASN A 389 -24.15 -31.70 -3.65
CA ASN A 389 -23.06 -30.75 -3.44
C ASN A 389 -21.70 -31.45 -3.58
N ASP A 390 -20.73 -30.81 -4.24
CA ASP A 390 -19.38 -31.33 -4.43
C ASP A 390 -18.34 -30.62 -3.56
N ALA A 391 -18.71 -29.49 -2.97
CA ALA A 391 -17.83 -28.74 -2.07
C ALA A 391 -17.66 -29.45 -0.72
N LYS A 392 -16.62 -29.05 0.01
CA LYS A 392 -16.32 -29.55 1.36
C LYS A 392 -16.06 -28.39 2.31
N LEU A 393 -16.76 -28.37 3.42
CA LEU A 393 -16.52 -27.42 4.51
C LEU A 393 -15.38 -27.92 5.39
N LYS A 394 -14.38 -27.07 5.61
CA LYS A 394 -13.22 -27.32 6.48
C LYS A 394 -13.23 -26.30 7.61
N VAL A 395 -13.37 -26.77 8.84
CA VAL A 395 -13.38 -25.94 10.05
C VAL A 395 -12.13 -26.26 10.86
N SER A 396 -11.33 -25.23 11.18
CA SER A 396 -10.10 -25.33 11.98
C SER A 396 -10.10 -24.23 13.04
N GLY A 397 -10.54 -24.55 14.26
CA GLY A 397 -10.75 -23.56 15.32
C GLY A 397 -11.86 -22.58 14.95
N ASP A 398 -11.57 -21.29 14.99
CA ASP A 398 -12.50 -20.21 14.61
C ASP A 398 -12.52 -19.92 13.10
N GLU A 399 -11.63 -20.53 12.32
CA GLU A 399 -11.56 -20.34 10.86
C GLU A 399 -12.32 -21.46 10.13
N ALA A 400 -13.17 -21.05 9.19
CA ALA A 400 -13.88 -21.94 8.29
C ALA A 400 -13.54 -21.60 6.84
N SER A 401 -13.33 -22.63 6.03
CA SER A 401 -13.01 -22.48 4.60
C SER A 401 -13.72 -23.54 3.78
N ILE A 402 -13.87 -23.28 2.48
CA ILE A 402 -14.48 -24.18 1.53
C ILE A 402 -13.44 -24.70 0.54
N ILE A 403 -13.55 -25.99 0.21
CA ILE A 403 -12.87 -26.59 -0.95
C ILE A 403 -13.96 -26.89 -1.97
N GLY A 404 -13.96 -26.18 -3.09
CA GLY A 404 -14.96 -26.30 -4.16
C GLY A 404 -15.61 -24.96 -4.51
N ASP A 405 -16.76 -25.01 -5.18
CA ASP A 405 -17.49 -23.81 -5.64
C ASP A 405 -18.04 -22.98 -4.45
N PRO A 406 -17.88 -21.66 -4.42
CA PRO A 406 -18.38 -20.78 -3.36
C PRO A 406 -19.90 -20.86 -3.15
N THR A 407 -20.68 -21.05 -4.22
CA THR A 407 -22.13 -21.21 -4.16
C THR A 407 -22.50 -22.49 -3.42
N GLU A 408 -21.77 -23.56 -3.68
CA GLU A 408 -21.94 -24.86 -3.00
C GLU A 408 -21.53 -24.78 -1.54
N GLY A 409 -20.43 -24.05 -1.25
CA GLY A 409 -19.98 -23.78 0.11
C GLY A 409 -21.05 -23.09 0.97
N ALA A 410 -21.76 -22.11 0.41
CA ALA A 410 -22.86 -21.42 1.07
C ALA A 410 -24.01 -22.38 1.48
N LEU A 411 -24.26 -23.41 0.70
CA LEU A 411 -25.31 -24.40 0.99
C LEU A 411 -24.91 -25.32 2.14
N LEU A 412 -23.62 -25.68 2.24
CA LEU A 412 -23.13 -26.48 3.35
C LEU A 412 -23.23 -25.73 4.68
N THR A 413 -22.80 -24.45 4.67
CA THR A 413 -22.90 -23.61 5.89
C THR A 413 -24.35 -23.34 6.28
N PHE A 414 -25.24 -23.18 5.30
CA PHE A 414 -26.68 -23.08 5.56
C PHE A 414 -27.24 -24.36 6.26
N ALA A 415 -26.87 -25.53 5.79
CA ALA A 415 -27.33 -26.80 6.42
C ALA A 415 -26.87 -26.89 7.88
N GLU A 416 -25.62 -26.54 8.19
CA GLU A 416 -25.10 -26.49 9.56
C GLU A 416 -25.88 -25.46 10.42
N LYS A 417 -26.12 -24.25 9.91
CA LYS A 417 -26.90 -23.21 10.60
C LYS A 417 -28.36 -23.61 10.86
N ALA A 418 -28.96 -24.43 9.99
CA ALA A 418 -30.29 -24.98 10.18
C ALA A 418 -30.33 -26.10 11.24
N GLY A 419 -29.18 -26.55 11.71
CA GLY A 419 -29.03 -27.65 12.65
C GLY A 419 -28.93 -29.03 11.99
N ASN A 420 -28.73 -29.09 10.67
CA ASN A 420 -28.63 -30.32 9.89
C ASN A 420 -27.16 -30.70 9.68
N GLY A 421 -26.54 -31.32 10.68
CA GLY A 421 -25.12 -31.60 10.75
C GLY A 421 -24.59 -32.41 9.56
N LEU A 422 -23.64 -31.84 8.83
CA LEU A 422 -23.05 -32.43 7.59
C LEU A 422 -22.49 -33.83 7.85
N LYS A 423 -21.82 -34.02 8.99
CA LYS A 423 -21.20 -35.31 9.32
C LYS A 423 -22.25 -36.42 9.47
N GLU A 424 -23.39 -36.09 10.07
CA GLU A 424 -24.49 -37.02 10.25
C GLU A 424 -25.21 -37.32 8.94
N LEU A 425 -25.46 -36.28 8.13
CA LEU A 425 -26.02 -36.42 6.78
C LEU A 425 -25.20 -37.36 5.90
N TYR A 426 -23.89 -37.12 5.78
CA TYR A 426 -23.02 -37.95 4.94
C TYR A 426 -22.81 -39.36 5.47
N SER A 427 -22.96 -39.59 6.79
CA SER A 427 -22.88 -40.93 7.35
C SER A 427 -24.15 -41.77 7.15
N ASN A 428 -25.31 -41.11 7.03
CA ASN A 428 -26.60 -41.77 6.92
C ASN A 428 -27.06 -41.97 5.48
N PHE A 429 -26.64 -41.12 4.53
CA PHE A 429 -27.13 -41.05 3.16
C PHE A 429 -25.98 -41.04 2.16
N ASP A 430 -25.61 -42.23 1.71
CA ASP A 430 -24.55 -42.37 0.70
C ASP A 430 -25.05 -41.89 -0.67
N ARG A 431 -24.17 -41.13 -1.40
CA ARG A 431 -24.41 -40.82 -2.81
C ARG A 431 -24.12 -42.06 -3.66
N ILE A 432 -25.13 -42.51 -4.39
CA ILE A 432 -25.07 -43.72 -5.21
C ILE A 432 -24.65 -43.38 -6.65
N GLU A 433 -25.26 -42.30 -7.21
CA GLU A 433 -25.08 -41.90 -8.60
C GLU A 433 -25.38 -40.42 -8.75
N GLU A 434 -25.02 -39.81 -9.91
CA GLU A 434 -25.26 -38.40 -10.18
C GLU A 434 -25.49 -38.08 -11.64
N ILE A 435 -26.17 -36.99 -11.89
CA ILE A 435 -26.17 -36.25 -13.15
C ILE A 435 -25.48 -34.93 -12.86
N PRO A 436 -24.21 -34.73 -13.30
CA PRO A 436 -23.42 -33.54 -12.95
C PRO A 436 -24.07 -32.24 -13.42
N PHE A 437 -23.63 -31.13 -12.85
CA PHE A 437 -24.07 -29.81 -13.29
C PHE A 437 -23.73 -29.56 -14.77
N ASP A 438 -24.72 -29.07 -15.51
CA ASP A 438 -24.55 -28.61 -16.88
C ASP A 438 -25.12 -27.19 -17.05
N SER A 439 -24.34 -26.31 -17.66
CA SER A 439 -24.68 -24.88 -17.82
C SER A 439 -25.84 -24.61 -18.77
N GLY A 440 -26.06 -25.48 -19.75
CA GLY A 440 -27.21 -25.41 -20.66
C GLY A 440 -28.50 -25.83 -19.97
N ARG A 441 -28.40 -26.86 -19.14
CA ARG A 441 -29.51 -27.41 -18.36
C ARG A 441 -29.74 -26.66 -17.05
N LYS A 442 -28.73 -26.02 -16.50
CA LYS A 442 -28.74 -25.18 -15.29
C LYS A 442 -29.17 -25.94 -14.01
N MET A 443 -28.90 -27.21 -13.92
CA MET A 443 -29.21 -28.02 -12.74
C MET A 443 -28.25 -29.18 -12.57
N MET A 444 -28.26 -29.78 -11.37
CA MET A 444 -27.49 -30.94 -10.95
C MET A 444 -28.45 -31.90 -10.17
N THR A 445 -28.26 -33.19 -10.34
CA THR A 445 -29.06 -34.20 -9.65
C THR A 445 -28.18 -35.29 -9.05
N THR A 446 -28.41 -35.64 -7.80
CA THR A 446 -27.71 -36.72 -7.09
C THR A 446 -28.68 -37.75 -6.57
N PHE A 447 -28.27 -39.00 -6.49
CA PHE A 447 -29.08 -40.10 -5.98
C PHE A 447 -28.56 -40.57 -4.62
N HIS A 448 -29.50 -40.79 -3.68
CA HIS A 448 -29.17 -41.23 -2.32
C HIS A 448 -30.08 -42.39 -1.90
N ASP A 449 -29.53 -43.35 -1.15
CA ASP A 449 -30.29 -44.43 -0.55
C ASP A 449 -30.82 -44.04 0.84
N LYS A 450 -31.75 -44.84 1.34
CA LYS A 450 -32.34 -44.76 2.70
C LYS A 450 -33.08 -43.45 3.01
N ILE A 451 -33.27 -42.57 2.03
CA ILE A 451 -34.11 -41.38 2.16
C ILE A 451 -35.57 -41.76 1.85
N PHE A 452 -36.50 -41.34 2.69
CA PHE A 452 -37.93 -41.72 2.59
C PHE A 452 -38.19 -43.24 2.52
N ASP A 453 -37.35 -44.02 3.21
CA ASP A 453 -37.38 -45.51 3.21
C ASP A 453 -37.05 -46.16 1.86
N ASN A 454 -36.60 -45.39 0.86
CA ASN A 454 -36.27 -45.82 -0.50
C ASN A 454 -35.12 -45.03 -1.09
N ILE A 455 -34.91 -45.13 -2.39
CA ILE A 455 -34.00 -44.29 -3.17
C ILE A 455 -34.68 -42.98 -3.54
N ALA A 456 -34.00 -41.86 -3.41
CA ALA A 456 -34.46 -40.57 -3.89
C ALA A 456 -33.40 -39.88 -4.75
N SER A 457 -33.84 -39.19 -5.78
CA SER A 457 -33.04 -38.23 -6.50
C SER A 457 -33.30 -36.81 -6.00
N PHE A 458 -32.25 -36.08 -5.70
CA PHE A 458 -32.24 -34.72 -5.26
C PHE A 458 -31.70 -33.80 -6.37
N THR A 459 -32.42 -32.73 -6.64
CA THR A 459 -32.09 -31.81 -7.72
C THR A 459 -31.96 -30.38 -7.18
N LYS A 460 -30.87 -29.68 -7.53
CA LYS A 460 -30.72 -28.23 -7.33
C LYS A 460 -30.45 -27.55 -8.66
N GLY A 461 -30.92 -26.32 -8.84
CA GLY A 461 -30.68 -25.57 -10.08
C GLY A 461 -31.33 -24.20 -10.10
N ALA A 462 -31.41 -23.60 -11.29
CA ALA A 462 -32.12 -22.36 -11.49
C ALA A 462 -33.60 -22.52 -11.11
N PRO A 463 -34.19 -21.64 -10.26
CA PRO A 463 -35.51 -21.83 -9.70
C PRO A 463 -36.60 -22.01 -10.76
N ASP A 464 -36.57 -21.22 -11.81
CA ASP A 464 -37.52 -21.31 -12.93
C ASP A 464 -37.41 -22.63 -13.68
N VAL A 465 -36.21 -23.10 -13.94
CA VAL A 465 -35.98 -24.37 -14.66
C VAL A 465 -36.34 -25.60 -13.80
N VAL A 466 -35.99 -25.58 -12.51
CA VAL A 466 -36.36 -26.68 -11.61
C VAL A 466 -37.88 -26.74 -11.42
N LEU A 467 -38.53 -25.59 -11.22
CA LEU A 467 -39.98 -25.47 -11.03
C LEU A 467 -40.75 -25.98 -12.25
N ASP A 468 -40.28 -25.69 -13.48
CA ASP A 468 -40.89 -26.16 -14.71
C ASP A 468 -40.87 -27.69 -14.88
N ARG A 469 -40.01 -28.38 -14.15
CA ARG A 469 -39.88 -29.84 -14.17
C ARG A 469 -40.58 -30.51 -12.99
N CYS A 470 -41.26 -29.72 -12.13
CA CYS A 470 -42.02 -30.24 -11.00
C CYS A 470 -43.50 -30.37 -11.34
N SER A 471 -44.13 -31.46 -10.89
CA SER A 471 -45.57 -31.65 -10.94
C SER A 471 -46.24 -31.42 -9.58
N LYS A 472 -45.44 -31.43 -8.51
CA LYS A 472 -45.91 -31.27 -7.13
C LYS A 472 -45.04 -30.26 -6.36
N MET A 473 -45.58 -29.83 -5.21
CA MET A 473 -44.87 -28.99 -4.24
C MET A 473 -45.05 -29.55 -2.84
N LEU A 474 -44.04 -29.45 -1.99
CA LEU A 474 -44.10 -29.84 -0.59
C LEU A 474 -44.66 -28.68 0.25
N ILE A 475 -45.86 -28.94 0.89
CA ILE A 475 -46.55 -27.97 1.76
C ILE A 475 -47.00 -28.71 3.02
N ASP A 476 -46.68 -28.18 4.21
CA ASP A 476 -46.96 -28.82 5.51
C ASP A 476 -46.50 -30.29 5.56
N GLY A 477 -45.35 -30.65 5.02
CA GLY A 477 -44.82 -32.01 4.95
C GLY A 477 -45.56 -32.92 3.96
N LYS A 478 -46.50 -32.42 3.14
CA LYS A 478 -47.29 -33.19 2.18
C LYS A 478 -47.05 -32.78 0.75
N GLU A 479 -47.01 -33.78 -0.15
CA GLU A 479 -46.93 -33.53 -1.58
C GLU A 479 -48.29 -33.06 -2.12
N VAL A 480 -48.37 -31.84 -2.63
CA VAL A 480 -49.58 -31.23 -3.19
C VAL A 480 -49.35 -30.98 -4.69
N GLU A 481 -50.37 -31.14 -5.52
CA GLU A 481 -50.28 -30.82 -6.95
C GLU A 481 -49.88 -29.35 -7.18
N LEU A 482 -48.92 -29.11 -8.06
CA LEU A 482 -48.40 -27.78 -8.37
C LEU A 482 -49.34 -27.10 -9.38
N ASP A 483 -50.21 -26.23 -8.88
CA ASP A 483 -51.08 -25.42 -9.72
C ASP A 483 -50.42 -24.10 -10.15
N ASP A 484 -51.03 -23.40 -11.11
CA ASP A 484 -50.50 -22.12 -11.61
C ASP A 484 -50.40 -21.05 -10.50
N LYS A 485 -51.18 -21.12 -9.45
CA LYS A 485 -51.14 -20.17 -8.33
C LYS A 485 -49.89 -20.38 -7.50
N LEU A 486 -49.60 -21.59 -7.12
CA LEU A 486 -48.39 -21.97 -6.35
C LEU A 486 -47.12 -21.69 -7.17
N LYS A 487 -47.18 -22.02 -8.48
CA LYS A 487 -46.06 -21.73 -9.39
C LYS A 487 -45.76 -20.25 -9.46
N ASN A 488 -46.80 -19.40 -9.62
CA ASN A 488 -46.62 -17.94 -9.65
C ASN A 488 -46.14 -17.41 -8.29
N GLU A 489 -46.60 -17.95 -7.16
CA GLU A 489 -46.10 -17.54 -5.86
C GLU A 489 -44.57 -17.76 -5.70
N VAL A 490 -44.04 -18.92 -6.15
CA VAL A 490 -42.62 -19.23 -6.14
C VAL A 490 -41.85 -18.26 -7.07
N LEU A 491 -42.36 -18.01 -8.29
CA LEU A 491 -41.73 -17.09 -9.25
C LEU A 491 -41.72 -15.66 -8.76
N ASP A 492 -42.80 -15.22 -8.08
CA ASP A 492 -42.88 -13.89 -7.48
C ASP A 492 -41.83 -13.75 -6.34
N LYS A 493 -41.65 -14.79 -5.51
CA LYS A 493 -40.64 -14.83 -4.47
C LYS A 493 -39.24 -14.85 -5.05
N ASN A 494 -38.99 -15.65 -6.08
CA ASN A 494 -37.72 -15.62 -6.80
C ASN A 494 -37.39 -14.20 -7.33
N SER A 495 -38.40 -13.52 -7.91
CA SER A 495 -38.28 -12.15 -8.40
C SER A 495 -38.05 -11.16 -7.27
N GLU A 496 -38.68 -11.31 -6.11
CA GLU A 496 -38.47 -10.49 -4.91
C GLU A 496 -37.04 -10.64 -4.40
N PHE A 497 -36.51 -11.86 -4.29
CA PHE A 497 -35.17 -12.15 -3.87
C PHE A 497 -34.13 -11.61 -4.88
N ALA A 498 -34.38 -11.76 -6.17
CA ALA A 498 -33.54 -11.22 -7.23
C ALA A 498 -33.47 -9.68 -7.18
N ARG A 499 -34.59 -8.97 -6.93
CA ARG A 499 -34.59 -7.51 -6.72
C ARG A 499 -33.80 -7.08 -5.48
N SER A 500 -33.65 -7.99 -4.51
CA SER A 500 -32.78 -7.77 -3.33
C SER A 500 -31.33 -8.21 -3.57
N ALA A 501 -30.93 -8.37 -4.85
CA ALA A 501 -29.60 -8.79 -5.27
C ALA A 501 -29.20 -10.21 -4.81
N LEU A 502 -30.16 -11.06 -4.50
CA LEU A 502 -29.88 -12.44 -4.08
C LEU A 502 -29.77 -13.36 -5.31
N ARG A 503 -28.73 -14.18 -5.34
CA ARG A 503 -28.63 -15.33 -6.24
C ARG A 503 -29.51 -16.45 -5.71
N CYS A 504 -30.47 -16.93 -6.52
CA CYS A 504 -31.43 -17.94 -6.10
C CYS A 504 -31.10 -19.32 -6.67
N LEU A 505 -31.30 -20.35 -5.85
CA LEU A 505 -31.34 -21.77 -6.26
C LEU A 505 -32.62 -22.40 -5.81
N GLY A 506 -33.23 -23.21 -6.69
CA GLY A 506 -34.41 -24.01 -6.42
C GLY A 506 -34.04 -25.46 -6.10
N TYR A 507 -34.85 -26.12 -5.30
CA TYR A 507 -34.66 -27.48 -4.81
C TYR A 507 -35.88 -28.34 -5.05
N ALA A 508 -35.63 -29.57 -5.52
CA ALA A 508 -36.67 -30.54 -5.76
C ALA A 508 -36.16 -31.97 -5.44
N TYR A 509 -37.06 -32.87 -5.22
CA TYR A 509 -36.77 -34.31 -5.10
C TYR A 509 -37.73 -35.16 -5.89
N ARG A 510 -37.32 -36.41 -6.17
CA ARG A 510 -38.19 -37.47 -6.69
C ARG A 510 -37.88 -38.78 -5.99
N LYS A 511 -38.96 -39.51 -5.56
CA LYS A 511 -38.85 -40.83 -4.95
C LYS A 511 -38.82 -41.90 -6.03
N HIS A 512 -37.98 -42.90 -5.85
CA HIS A 512 -37.86 -44.05 -6.72
C HIS A 512 -38.02 -45.34 -5.91
N SER A 513 -38.85 -46.30 -6.42
CA SER A 513 -38.98 -47.62 -5.79
C SER A 513 -37.68 -48.44 -5.89
N ASP A 514 -36.97 -48.30 -7.00
CA ASP A 514 -35.74 -48.98 -7.33
C ASP A 514 -34.85 -48.02 -8.13
N MET A 515 -33.53 -48.34 -8.23
CA MET A 515 -32.61 -47.55 -9.03
C MET A 515 -33.04 -47.62 -10.50
N PRO A 516 -33.22 -46.45 -11.19
CA PRO A 516 -33.60 -46.39 -12.58
C PRO A 516 -32.56 -47.07 -13.46
N SER A 517 -33.01 -47.87 -14.46
CA SER A 517 -32.13 -48.59 -15.36
C SER A 517 -31.37 -47.68 -16.33
N GLU A 518 -31.88 -46.49 -16.57
CA GLU A 518 -31.29 -45.47 -17.42
C GLU A 518 -31.33 -44.11 -16.76
N ILE A 519 -30.13 -43.59 -16.42
CA ILE A 519 -29.97 -42.34 -15.67
C ILE A 519 -29.63 -41.24 -16.67
N THR A 520 -30.66 -40.63 -17.24
CA THR A 520 -30.57 -39.48 -18.12
C THR A 520 -31.42 -38.33 -17.57
N SER A 521 -31.06 -37.09 -17.94
CA SER A 521 -31.80 -35.90 -17.56
C SER A 521 -33.29 -36.00 -17.94
N GLU A 522 -33.62 -36.52 -19.14
CA GLU A 522 -34.98 -36.66 -19.64
C GLU A 522 -35.82 -37.63 -18.84
N ASN A 523 -35.21 -38.65 -18.27
CA ASN A 523 -35.92 -39.70 -17.50
C ASN A 523 -36.06 -39.35 -16.01
N ILE A 524 -35.06 -38.64 -15.45
CA ILE A 524 -34.97 -38.40 -14.02
C ILE A 524 -35.51 -37.02 -13.62
N GLU A 525 -35.13 -35.98 -14.36
CA GLU A 525 -35.43 -34.57 -14.00
C GLU A 525 -36.82 -34.17 -14.54
N LYS A 526 -37.85 -34.92 -14.18
CA LYS A 526 -39.26 -34.66 -14.51
C LYS A 526 -40.15 -35.18 -13.39
N ASP A 527 -41.36 -34.69 -13.32
CA ASP A 527 -42.38 -35.06 -12.32
C ASP A 527 -41.80 -34.99 -10.89
N MET A 528 -40.98 -33.98 -10.60
CA MET A 528 -40.36 -33.77 -9.31
C MET A 528 -41.31 -33.06 -8.34
N VAL A 529 -40.97 -33.11 -7.05
CA VAL A 529 -41.65 -32.38 -5.97
C VAL A 529 -40.75 -31.16 -5.63
N PHE A 530 -41.28 -29.96 -5.88
CA PHE A 530 -40.58 -28.72 -5.52
C PHE A 530 -40.62 -28.52 -4.00
N VAL A 531 -39.47 -28.18 -3.39
CA VAL A 531 -39.35 -28.00 -1.93
C VAL A 531 -39.25 -26.53 -1.55
N GLY A 532 -38.51 -25.76 -2.30
CA GLY A 532 -38.28 -24.36 -1.99
C GLY A 532 -37.13 -23.78 -2.72
N LEU A 533 -36.72 -22.58 -2.31
CA LEU A 533 -35.56 -21.88 -2.87
C LEU A 533 -34.73 -21.19 -1.79
N THR A 534 -33.45 -21.05 -2.05
CA THR A 534 -32.54 -20.21 -1.24
C THR A 534 -32.15 -18.97 -2.00
N GLY A 535 -31.99 -17.86 -1.27
CA GLY A 535 -31.38 -16.62 -1.76
C GLY A 535 -30.06 -16.38 -1.04
N MET A 536 -29.00 -16.21 -1.82
CA MET A 536 -27.63 -16.03 -1.32
C MET A 536 -27.00 -14.78 -1.90
N ILE A 537 -26.08 -14.21 -1.15
CA ILE A 537 -25.33 -13.00 -1.53
C ILE A 537 -23.88 -13.14 -1.09
N ASP A 538 -22.99 -12.47 -1.78
CA ASP A 538 -21.66 -12.18 -1.28
C ASP A 538 -21.74 -10.94 -0.37
N PRO A 539 -21.66 -11.07 0.95
CA PRO A 539 -21.94 -10.00 1.89
C PRO A 539 -20.85 -8.95 1.89
N SER A 540 -21.25 -7.71 2.14
CA SER A 540 -20.28 -6.62 2.35
C SER A 540 -19.45 -6.88 3.62
N ARG A 541 -18.17 -6.50 3.59
CA ARG A 541 -17.30 -6.56 4.78
C ARG A 541 -17.82 -5.58 5.84
N PRO A 542 -17.93 -5.98 7.13
CA PRO A 542 -18.51 -5.14 8.19
C PRO A 542 -17.83 -3.77 8.34
N GLU A 543 -16.52 -3.71 8.18
CA GLU A 543 -15.70 -2.50 8.33
C GLU A 543 -15.81 -1.52 7.15
N VAL A 544 -16.21 -1.99 5.96
CA VAL A 544 -16.27 -1.15 4.75
C VAL A 544 -17.27 -0.02 4.88
N LYS A 545 -18.41 -0.25 5.52
CA LYS A 545 -19.43 0.80 5.72
C LYS A 545 -18.89 1.99 6.54
N LYS A 546 -18.07 1.69 7.55
CA LYS A 546 -17.38 2.72 8.34
C LYS A 546 -16.32 3.42 7.49
N ALA A 547 -15.53 2.67 6.75
CA ALA A 547 -14.48 3.21 5.88
C ALA A 547 -15.03 4.12 4.77
N ILE A 548 -16.17 3.78 4.15
CA ILE A 548 -16.86 4.63 3.19
C ILE A 548 -17.31 5.96 3.82
N LYS A 549 -17.79 5.93 5.06
CA LYS A 549 -18.16 7.15 5.79
C LYS A 549 -16.93 8.02 6.06
N GLU A 550 -15.81 7.41 6.46
CA GLU A 550 -14.53 8.10 6.67
C GLU A 550 -13.99 8.70 5.36
N CYS A 551 -14.06 7.99 4.24
CA CYS A 551 -13.74 8.54 2.92
C CYS A 551 -14.52 9.83 2.64
N ARG A 552 -15.83 9.81 2.86
CA ARG A 552 -16.68 10.97 2.59
C ARG A 552 -16.36 12.16 3.51
N SER A 553 -16.10 11.93 4.80
CA SER A 553 -15.66 12.98 5.72
C SER A 553 -14.30 13.55 5.32
N ALA A 554 -13.41 12.71 4.79
CA ALA A 554 -12.11 13.10 4.27
C ALA A 554 -12.16 13.79 2.89
N GLY A 555 -13.36 14.02 2.32
CA GLY A 555 -13.53 14.62 1.01
C GLY A 555 -13.12 13.69 -0.15
N ILE A 556 -13.06 12.38 0.07
CA ILE A 556 -12.74 11.36 -0.91
C ILE A 556 -14.03 10.73 -1.41
N ARG A 557 -14.19 10.62 -2.72
CA ARG A 557 -15.35 10.02 -3.35
C ARG A 557 -15.12 8.54 -3.63
N PRO A 558 -15.83 7.62 -2.96
CA PRO A 558 -15.81 6.21 -3.32
C PRO A 558 -16.68 5.98 -4.56
N ILE A 559 -16.16 5.18 -5.49
CA ILE A 559 -16.82 4.72 -6.71
C ILE A 559 -16.73 3.20 -6.75
N MET A 560 -17.85 2.53 -7.01
CA MET A 560 -17.90 1.08 -7.21
C MET A 560 -17.92 0.76 -8.70
N ILE A 561 -17.04 -0.15 -9.11
CA ILE A 561 -16.95 -0.65 -10.49
C ILE A 561 -17.07 -2.18 -10.42
N THR A 562 -18.06 -2.77 -11.13
CA THR A 562 -18.31 -4.21 -11.05
C THR A 562 -18.79 -4.81 -12.38
N GLY A 563 -18.50 -6.09 -12.58
CA GLY A 563 -19.06 -6.92 -13.64
C GLY A 563 -20.51 -7.37 -13.38
N ASP A 564 -21.07 -7.15 -12.19
CA ASP A 564 -22.40 -7.57 -11.78
C ASP A 564 -23.51 -6.82 -12.52
N TYR A 565 -24.73 -7.36 -12.40
CA TYR A 565 -25.95 -6.69 -12.86
C TYR A 565 -26.22 -5.39 -12.10
N LEU A 566 -26.96 -4.49 -12.74
CA LEU A 566 -27.27 -3.16 -12.22
C LEU A 566 -27.92 -3.23 -10.82
N GLU A 567 -28.90 -4.08 -10.67
CA GLU A 567 -29.68 -4.24 -9.44
C GLU A 567 -28.79 -4.70 -8.28
N THR A 568 -27.93 -5.70 -8.55
CA THR A 568 -27.00 -6.26 -7.56
C THR A 568 -25.96 -5.21 -7.11
N GLY A 569 -25.31 -4.55 -8.07
CA GLY A 569 -24.34 -3.52 -7.78
C GLY A 569 -24.93 -2.35 -7.00
N LEU A 570 -26.10 -1.91 -7.41
CA LEU A 570 -26.79 -0.79 -6.78
C LEU A 570 -27.26 -1.10 -5.35
N ALA A 571 -27.78 -2.31 -5.10
CA ALA A 571 -28.22 -2.73 -3.77
C ALA A 571 -27.04 -2.72 -2.77
N ILE A 572 -25.89 -3.25 -3.15
CA ILE A 572 -24.67 -3.26 -2.33
C ILE A 572 -24.14 -1.83 -2.15
N ALA A 573 -24.11 -1.03 -3.22
CA ALA A 573 -23.66 0.35 -3.14
C ALA A 573 -24.51 1.22 -2.22
N LYS A 574 -25.83 1.00 -2.17
CA LYS A 574 -26.73 1.67 -1.25
C LYS A 574 -26.52 1.22 0.20
N ASP A 575 -26.37 -0.08 0.44
CA ASP A 575 -26.09 -0.60 1.78
C ASP A 575 -24.79 -0.02 2.33
N LEU A 576 -23.75 0.05 1.53
CA LEU A 576 -22.44 0.63 1.90
C LEU A 576 -22.47 2.18 1.98
N GLY A 577 -23.50 2.84 1.43
CA GLY A 577 -23.59 4.30 1.37
C GLY A 577 -22.73 4.93 0.26
N ILE A 578 -22.33 4.16 -0.75
CA ILE A 578 -21.64 4.65 -1.97
C ILE A 578 -22.63 5.39 -2.87
N ALA A 579 -23.85 4.87 -3.02
CA ALA A 579 -24.94 5.52 -3.72
C ALA A 579 -26.11 5.84 -2.77
N LYS A 580 -26.89 6.88 -3.08
CA LYS A 580 -28.10 7.28 -2.34
C LYS A 580 -29.36 6.98 -3.14
N SER A 581 -29.27 7.03 -4.45
CA SER A 581 -30.40 6.91 -5.38
C SER A 581 -30.05 6.01 -6.57
N ASP A 582 -31.08 5.55 -7.29
CA ASP A 582 -30.92 4.66 -8.45
C ASP A 582 -30.24 5.33 -9.62
N ASP A 583 -30.39 6.62 -9.75
CA ASP A 583 -29.83 7.44 -10.82
C ASP A 583 -28.31 7.63 -10.69
N GLU A 584 -27.68 7.24 -9.58
CA GLU A 584 -26.22 7.26 -9.45
C GLU A 584 -25.53 6.03 -10.11
N ALA A 585 -26.27 5.08 -10.66
CA ALA A 585 -25.74 3.92 -11.36
C ALA A 585 -25.83 4.05 -12.89
N ILE A 586 -24.93 3.33 -13.58
CA ILE A 586 -24.92 3.23 -15.07
C ILE A 586 -24.30 1.90 -15.50
N MET A 587 -24.72 1.36 -16.66
CA MET A 587 -24.17 0.13 -17.21
C MET A 587 -23.03 0.40 -18.20
N GLY A 588 -22.06 -0.50 -18.26
CA GLY A 588 -20.89 -0.40 -19.15
C GLY A 588 -21.26 -0.30 -20.63
N ARG A 589 -22.34 -0.95 -21.08
CA ARG A 589 -22.82 -0.83 -22.48
C ARG A 589 -23.16 0.61 -22.86
N GLU A 590 -23.69 1.41 -21.91
CA GLU A 590 -24.03 2.80 -22.15
C GLU A 590 -22.78 3.67 -22.30
N LEU A 591 -21.69 3.31 -21.59
CA LEU A 591 -20.41 4.02 -21.71
C LEU A 591 -19.76 3.84 -23.08
N ASN A 592 -19.98 2.70 -23.74
CA ASN A 592 -19.41 2.41 -25.05
C ASN A 592 -19.98 3.28 -26.18
N GLU A 593 -21.17 3.85 -25.97
CA GLU A 593 -21.86 4.71 -26.92
C GLU A 593 -21.54 6.20 -26.73
N MET A 594 -20.83 6.56 -25.62
CA MET A 594 -20.53 7.93 -25.24
C MET A 594 -19.23 8.45 -25.85
N SER A 595 -19.22 9.71 -26.19
CA SER A 595 -17.99 10.46 -26.48
C SER A 595 -17.16 10.69 -25.19
N GLU A 596 -15.88 11.00 -25.34
CA GLU A 596 -15.00 11.32 -24.19
C GLU A 596 -15.55 12.47 -23.32
N GLU A 597 -16.17 13.49 -23.95
CA GLU A 597 -16.72 14.63 -23.21
C GLU A 597 -17.97 14.24 -22.41
N GLU A 598 -18.86 13.42 -22.98
CA GLU A 598 -20.03 12.88 -22.27
C GLU A 598 -19.59 11.99 -21.10
N LEU A 599 -18.59 11.13 -21.33
CA LEU A 599 -18.04 10.30 -20.26
C LEU A 599 -17.44 11.14 -19.13
N ARG A 600 -16.73 12.22 -19.43
CA ARG A 600 -16.21 13.16 -18.43
C ARG A 600 -17.31 13.82 -17.60
N GLN A 601 -18.49 14.04 -18.14
CA GLN A 601 -19.63 14.57 -17.36
C GLN A 601 -20.27 13.47 -16.53
N ILE A 602 -20.53 12.31 -17.12
CA ILE A 602 -21.16 11.17 -16.42
C ILE A 602 -20.36 10.71 -15.20
N VAL A 603 -19.04 10.63 -15.28
CA VAL A 603 -18.21 10.23 -14.12
C VAL A 603 -18.26 11.23 -12.95
N LYS A 604 -18.76 12.47 -13.14
CA LYS A 604 -19.00 13.42 -12.04
C LYS A 604 -20.26 13.08 -11.25
N GLU A 605 -21.26 12.50 -11.90
CA GLU A 605 -22.59 12.27 -11.35
C GLU A 605 -22.75 10.83 -10.83
N LYS A 606 -22.21 9.84 -11.57
CA LYS A 606 -22.38 8.41 -11.28
C LYS A 606 -21.32 7.90 -10.33
N SER A 607 -21.75 7.15 -9.32
CA SER A 607 -20.89 6.52 -8.32
C SER A 607 -20.84 5.00 -8.43
N VAL A 608 -21.69 4.40 -9.31
CA VAL A 608 -21.79 2.95 -9.49
C VAL A 608 -21.77 2.61 -10.97
N PHE A 609 -20.78 1.82 -11.38
CA PHE A 609 -20.60 1.35 -12.75
C PHE A 609 -20.75 -0.17 -12.78
N THR A 610 -21.73 -0.69 -13.54
CA THR A 610 -22.08 -2.11 -13.56
C THR A 610 -21.92 -2.70 -14.94
N ARG A 611 -21.70 -4.02 -15.06
CA ARG A 611 -21.47 -4.71 -16.33
C ARG A 611 -20.36 -4.06 -17.16
N VAL A 612 -19.30 -3.62 -16.49
CA VAL A 612 -18.15 -2.96 -17.14
C VAL A 612 -17.18 -3.98 -17.72
N SER A 613 -16.66 -3.67 -18.90
CA SER A 613 -15.53 -4.38 -19.50
C SER A 613 -14.18 -3.83 -18.95
N PRO A 614 -13.07 -4.53 -19.18
CA PRO A 614 -11.74 -4.00 -18.85
C PRO A 614 -11.46 -2.63 -19.48
N GLU A 615 -11.87 -2.43 -20.71
CA GLU A 615 -11.74 -1.16 -21.44
C GLU A 615 -12.55 -0.04 -20.77
N ASN A 616 -13.77 -0.35 -20.29
CA ASN A 616 -14.58 0.64 -19.57
C ASN A 616 -13.90 1.06 -18.25
N LYS A 617 -13.25 0.15 -17.53
CA LYS A 617 -12.48 0.49 -16.31
C LYS A 617 -11.39 1.53 -16.64
N VAL A 618 -10.65 1.36 -17.71
CA VAL A 618 -9.63 2.32 -18.17
C VAL A 618 -10.25 3.65 -18.58
N GLN A 619 -11.38 3.64 -19.29
CA GLN A 619 -12.10 4.85 -19.71
C GLN A 619 -12.57 5.66 -18.50
N ILE A 620 -13.18 5.03 -17.49
CA ILE A 620 -13.66 5.67 -16.25
C ILE A 620 -12.50 6.35 -15.52
N VAL A 621 -11.40 5.61 -15.27
CA VAL A 621 -10.21 6.14 -14.60
C VAL A 621 -9.63 7.32 -15.39
N THR A 622 -9.53 7.19 -16.72
CA THR A 622 -9.00 8.26 -17.58
C THR A 622 -9.87 9.52 -17.51
N ALA A 623 -11.19 9.38 -17.58
CA ALA A 623 -12.12 10.50 -17.50
C ALA A 623 -12.08 11.22 -16.15
N LEU A 624 -11.93 10.47 -15.05
CA LEU A 624 -11.74 11.03 -13.71
C LEU A 624 -10.44 11.85 -13.62
N LYS A 625 -9.33 11.31 -14.12
CA LYS A 625 -8.04 12.02 -14.18
C LYS A 625 -8.10 13.28 -15.03
N GLN A 626 -8.75 13.24 -16.19
CA GLN A 626 -8.96 14.41 -17.04
C GLN A 626 -9.82 15.49 -16.36
N ASN A 627 -10.66 15.11 -15.40
CA ASN A 627 -11.41 16.06 -14.56
C ASN A 627 -10.57 16.61 -13.37
N GLY A 628 -9.28 16.28 -13.29
CA GLY A 628 -8.37 16.76 -12.24
C GLY A 628 -8.43 15.96 -10.92
N HIS A 629 -9.05 14.78 -10.92
CA HIS A 629 -9.05 13.90 -9.76
C HIS A 629 -7.76 13.11 -9.65
N ILE A 630 -7.29 12.91 -8.43
CA ILE A 630 -6.24 11.94 -8.09
C ILE A 630 -6.94 10.63 -7.78
N THR A 631 -6.73 9.65 -8.65
CA THR A 631 -7.49 8.41 -8.65
C THR A 631 -6.69 7.25 -8.06
N ALA A 632 -7.29 6.53 -7.11
CA ALA A 632 -6.87 5.19 -6.73
C ALA A 632 -7.77 4.16 -7.43
N MET A 633 -7.22 3.07 -7.95
CA MET A 633 -7.96 1.98 -8.59
C MET A 633 -7.56 0.64 -7.99
N THR A 634 -8.55 -0.12 -7.50
CA THR A 634 -8.32 -1.48 -7.01
C THR A 634 -8.69 -2.53 -8.05
N GLY A 635 -8.04 -3.67 -8.00
CA GLY A 635 -8.41 -4.85 -8.76
C GLY A 635 -7.59 -6.07 -8.34
N ASP A 636 -8.05 -7.24 -8.75
CA ASP A 636 -7.43 -8.53 -8.43
C ASP A 636 -7.05 -9.35 -9.66
N GLY A 637 -7.66 -9.06 -10.81
CA GLY A 637 -7.50 -9.83 -12.02
C GLY A 637 -6.54 -9.24 -13.08
N VAL A 638 -6.20 -10.06 -14.06
CA VAL A 638 -5.48 -9.62 -15.27
C VAL A 638 -6.25 -8.52 -16.00
N ASN A 639 -7.58 -8.60 -15.99
CA ASN A 639 -8.50 -7.64 -16.61
C ASN A 639 -8.45 -6.25 -15.98
N ASP A 640 -7.97 -6.15 -14.74
CA ASP A 640 -7.87 -4.90 -13.99
C ASP A 640 -6.53 -4.20 -14.19
N ALA A 641 -5.49 -4.96 -14.54
CA ALA A 641 -4.13 -4.45 -14.65
C ALA A 641 -4.00 -3.18 -15.53
N PRO A 642 -4.68 -3.05 -16.69
CA PRO A 642 -4.62 -1.81 -17.47
C PRO A 642 -5.21 -0.59 -16.73
N ALA A 643 -6.31 -0.78 -15.98
CA ALA A 643 -6.93 0.28 -15.19
C ALA A 643 -6.11 0.63 -13.95
N ILE A 644 -5.55 -0.38 -13.26
CA ILE A 644 -4.59 -0.23 -12.15
C ILE A 644 -3.40 0.61 -12.63
N LYS A 645 -2.80 0.27 -13.76
CA LYS A 645 -1.66 1.02 -14.33
C LYS A 645 -2.01 2.45 -14.72
N ARG A 646 -3.24 2.69 -15.15
CA ARG A 646 -3.71 4.01 -15.60
C ARG A 646 -4.00 4.97 -14.46
N ALA A 647 -4.37 4.48 -13.29
CA ALA A 647 -4.63 5.26 -12.09
C ALA A 647 -3.39 6.06 -11.64
N ASP A 648 -3.58 7.00 -10.72
CA ASP A 648 -2.46 7.68 -10.06
C ASP A 648 -1.86 6.77 -8.97
N ILE A 649 -2.70 5.87 -8.43
CA ILE A 649 -2.32 4.80 -7.52
C ILE A 649 -3.04 3.53 -7.93
N GLY A 650 -2.30 2.55 -8.38
CA GLY A 650 -2.79 1.20 -8.57
C GLY A 650 -2.71 0.40 -7.26
N ILE A 651 -3.78 -0.29 -6.92
CA ILE A 651 -3.88 -1.10 -5.70
C ILE A 651 -4.29 -2.52 -6.08
N ALA A 652 -3.50 -3.51 -5.67
CA ALA A 652 -3.80 -4.91 -5.92
C ALA A 652 -4.17 -5.64 -4.62
N MET A 653 -5.01 -6.65 -4.76
CA MET A 653 -5.31 -7.60 -3.68
C MET A 653 -4.11 -8.51 -3.45
N GLY A 654 -3.81 -8.82 -2.20
CA GLY A 654 -2.66 -9.63 -1.80
C GLY A 654 -2.97 -11.13 -1.76
N ILE A 655 -4.19 -11.49 -1.37
CA ILE A 655 -4.66 -12.87 -1.26
C ILE A 655 -5.23 -13.35 -2.60
N THR A 656 -6.26 -12.68 -3.10
CA THR A 656 -6.97 -13.06 -4.34
C THR A 656 -6.32 -12.53 -5.61
N GLY A 657 -5.46 -11.51 -5.48
CA GLY A 657 -4.86 -10.84 -6.63
C GLY A 657 -3.90 -11.72 -7.42
N THR A 658 -4.01 -11.68 -8.75
CA THR A 658 -3.06 -12.30 -9.65
C THR A 658 -1.71 -11.59 -9.59
N ASP A 659 -0.64 -12.29 -9.97
CA ASP A 659 0.70 -11.70 -10.03
C ASP A 659 0.78 -10.48 -10.95
N VAL A 660 0.02 -10.51 -12.04
CA VAL A 660 -0.11 -9.38 -12.96
C VAL A 660 -0.64 -8.14 -12.27
N ALA A 661 -1.74 -8.27 -11.54
CA ALA A 661 -2.31 -7.17 -10.77
C ALA A 661 -1.32 -6.68 -9.70
N LYS A 662 -0.73 -7.62 -8.92
CA LYS A 662 0.27 -7.29 -7.90
C LYS A 662 1.49 -6.58 -8.47
N ASN A 663 2.04 -7.03 -9.61
CA ASN A 663 3.23 -6.41 -10.19
C ASN A 663 2.94 -5.04 -10.79
N THR A 664 1.76 -4.84 -11.34
CA THR A 664 1.33 -3.57 -11.93
C THR A 664 1.06 -2.49 -10.88
N ALA A 665 0.54 -2.88 -9.72
CA ALA A 665 0.12 -1.97 -8.66
C ALA A 665 1.31 -1.36 -7.88
N GLU A 666 1.13 -0.14 -7.38
CA GLU A 666 2.02 0.53 -6.44
C GLU A 666 1.79 0.11 -4.98
N VAL A 667 0.59 -0.38 -4.66
CA VAL A 667 0.18 -0.79 -3.31
C VAL A 667 -0.42 -2.19 -3.35
N ILE A 668 -0.08 -3.04 -2.38
CA ILE A 668 -0.66 -4.38 -2.22
C ILE A 668 -1.34 -4.45 -0.85
N LEU A 669 -2.61 -4.88 -0.83
CA LEU A 669 -3.38 -5.08 0.40
C LEU A 669 -3.27 -6.54 0.84
N THR A 670 -2.56 -6.82 1.92
CA THR A 670 -2.35 -8.22 2.37
C THR A 670 -3.59 -8.89 2.97
N ASP A 671 -4.65 -8.11 3.20
CA ASP A 671 -5.94 -8.54 3.76
C ASP A 671 -7.12 -8.38 2.78
N ASP A 672 -6.85 -7.96 1.54
CA ASP A 672 -7.85 -7.71 0.49
C ASP A 672 -9.00 -6.77 0.94
N ASN A 673 -8.73 -5.82 1.83
CA ASN A 673 -9.77 -5.04 2.50
C ASN A 673 -9.77 -3.57 2.08
N PHE A 674 -10.91 -3.05 1.64
CA PHE A 674 -11.08 -1.64 1.31
C PHE A 674 -10.75 -0.69 2.47
N ALA A 675 -11.05 -1.08 3.72
CA ALA A 675 -10.75 -0.25 4.89
C ALA A 675 -9.25 0.01 5.05
N THR A 676 -8.41 -0.92 4.62
CA THR A 676 -6.95 -0.77 4.61
C THR A 676 -6.48 0.33 3.67
N ILE A 677 -7.19 0.57 2.56
CA ILE A 677 -6.91 1.71 1.66
C ILE A 677 -7.10 3.03 2.40
N VAL A 678 -8.19 3.14 3.16
CA VAL A 678 -8.52 4.35 3.93
C VAL A 678 -7.46 4.61 5.01
N ASN A 679 -7.01 3.56 5.70
CA ASN A 679 -5.91 3.64 6.65
C ASN A 679 -4.60 4.06 5.98
N ALA A 680 -4.32 3.58 4.77
CA ALA A 680 -3.12 3.97 4.01
C ALA A 680 -3.20 5.45 3.57
N VAL A 681 -4.36 5.95 3.19
CA VAL A 681 -4.58 7.38 2.90
C VAL A 681 -4.36 8.23 4.15
N GLU A 682 -4.89 7.81 5.30
CA GLU A 682 -4.66 8.46 6.59
C GLU A 682 -3.16 8.58 6.90
N GLU A 683 -2.42 7.46 6.84
CA GLU A 683 -0.97 7.47 7.07
C GLU A 683 -0.22 8.35 6.06
N GLY A 684 -0.61 8.35 4.78
CA GLY A 684 -0.05 9.25 3.77
C GLY A 684 -0.23 10.74 4.12
N ARG A 685 -1.41 11.12 4.62
CA ARG A 685 -1.69 12.48 5.13
C ARG A 685 -0.85 12.83 6.35
N ILE A 686 -0.72 11.89 7.32
CA ILE A 686 0.09 12.06 8.53
C ILE A 686 1.56 12.28 8.15
N ILE A 687 2.11 11.46 7.27
CA ILE A 687 3.50 11.56 6.82
C ILE A 687 3.76 12.92 6.20
N TYR A 688 2.90 13.36 5.28
CA TYR A 688 3.06 14.67 4.64
C TYR A 688 2.93 15.84 5.62
N SER A 689 1.95 15.78 6.54
CA SER A 689 1.81 16.77 7.62
C SER A 689 3.08 16.85 8.48
N ASN A 690 3.67 15.71 8.83
CA ASN A 690 4.90 15.66 9.61
C ASN A 690 6.10 16.22 8.82
N ILE A 691 6.16 15.98 7.51
CA ILE A 691 7.17 16.59 6.63
C ILE A 691 7.04 18.12 6.67
N LYS A 692 5.86 18.68 6.54
CA LYS A 692 5.61 20.13 6.68
C LYS A 692 6.10 20.66 8.04
N LYS A 693 5.85 19.93 9.13
CA LYS A 693 6.22 20.32 10.51
C LYS A 693 7.74 20.42 10.68
N PHE A 694 8.50 19.39 10.28
CA PHE A 694 9.96 19.45 10.48
C PHE A 694 10.64 20.34 9.45
N VAL A 695 10.11 20.49 8.22
CA VAL A 695 10.60 21.49 7.26
C VAL A 695 10.45 22.90 7.81
N ALA A 696 9.27 23.23 8.35
CA ALA A 696 9.04 24.53 8.99
C ALA A 696 9.94 24.76 10.23
N TYR A 697 10.19 23.69 11.00
CA TYR A 697 11.12 23.72 12.13
C TYR A 697 12.54 24.06 11.68
N LEU A 698 13.14 23.25 10.80
CA LEU A 698 14.51 23.43 10.33
C LEU A 698 14.71 24.80 9.65
N LEU A 699 13.78 25.20 8.77
CA LEU A 699 13.87 26.50 8.10
C LEU A 699 13.77 27.68 9.07
N SER A 700 13.00 27.55 10.15
CA SER A 700 12.91 28.64 11.16
C SER A 700 14.18 28.76 11.99
N CYS A 701 14.86 27.64 12.28
CA CYS A 701 16.14 27.62 12.99
C CYS A 701 17.23 28.24 12.12
N ASN A 702 17.45 27.68 10.92
CA ASN A 702 18.50 28.16 10.02
C ASN A 702 18.32 29.63 9.61
N LEU A 703 17.10 30.08 9.33
CA LEU A 703 16.85 31.49 9.05
C LEU A 703 17.09 32.37 10.29
N GLY A 704 16.79 31.87 11.50
CA GLY A 704 17.13 32.51 12.76
C GLY A 704 18.65 32.70 12.92
N GLU A 705 19.46 31.69 12.71
CA GLU A 705 20.92 31.74 12.73
C GLU A 705 21.47 32.79 11.75
N VAL A 706 20.97 32.78 10.51
CA VAL A 706 21.36 33.76 9.49
C VAL A 706 21.04 35.17 9.95
N LEU A 707 19.85 35.42 10.48
CA LEU A 707 19.42 36.74 10.96
C LEU A 707 20.24 37.22 12.16
N ILE A 708 20.60 36.31 13.10
CA ILE A 708 21.44 36.61 14.26
C ILE A 708 22.80 37.20 13.79
N VAL A 709 23.48 36.52 12.89
CA VAL A 709 24.77 36.92 12.39
C VAL A 709 24.65 38.20 11.54
N LEU A 710 23.69 38.26 10.62
CA LEU A 710 23.48 39.45 9.77
C LEU A 710 23.17 40.70 10.59
N ILE A 711 22.27 40.62 11.56
CA ILE A 711 21.91 41.79 12.39
C ILE A 711 23.07 42.22 13.26
N SER A 712 23.85 41.29 13.80
CA SER A 712 25.04 41.65 14.60
C SER A 712 26.05 42.43 13.78
N ILE A 713 26.31 42.02 12.52
CA ILE A 713 27.22 42.73 11.62
C ILE A 713 26.66 44.12 11.23
N LEU A 714 25.37 44.22 10.97
CA LEU A 714 24.71 45.49 10.65
C LEU A 714 24.72 46.46 11.83
N MET A 715 24.75 45.94 13.08
CA MET A 715 24.87 46.74 14.30
C MET A 715 26.32 47.02 14.72
N ASP A 716 27.32 46.68 13.91
CA ASP A 716 28.75 46.79 14.21
C ASP A 716 29.14 46.06 15.52
N LEU A 717 28.51 44.90 15.77
CA LEU A 717 28.80 44.05 16.92
C LEU A 717 29.69 42.87 16.51
N PRO A 718 30.57 42.40 17.40
CA PRO A 718 31.28 41.15 17.16
C PRO A 718 30.33 39.99 16.86
N VAL A 719 30.74 39.07 16.01
CA VAL A 719 29.90 37.92 15.62
C VAL A 719 29.54 37.04 16.86
N PRO A 720 28.24 36.83 17.14
CA PRO A 720 27.81 36.12 18.35
C PRO A 720 28.04 34.60 18.33
N LEU A 721 28.22 34.03 17.13
CA LEU A 721 28.42 32.60 16.92
C LEU A 721 29.57 32.36 15.96
N ILE A 722 30.51 31.51 16.34
CA ILE A 722 31.64 31.11 15.49
C ILE A 722 31.25 29.90 14.61
N PRO A 723 31.98 29.62 13.51
CA PRO A 723 31.67 28.60 12.53
C PRO A 723 31.39 27.23 13.09
N ILE A 724 32.22 26.76 14.01
CA ILE A 724 32.08 25.46 14.64
C ILE A 724 30.76 25.33 15.44
N GLN A 725 30.31 26.41 16.07
CA GLN A 725 29.07 26.43 16.85
C GLN A 725 27.85 26.29 15.92
N LEU A 726 27.81 26.98 14.79
CA LEU A 726 26.74 26.87 13.79
C LEU A 726 26.66 25.48 13.15
N LEU A 727 27.81 24.90 12.83
CA LEU A 727 27.86 23.53 12.32
C LEU A 727 27.38 22.49 13.32
N TRP A 728 27.74 22.67 14.61
CA TRP A 728 27.25 21.80 15.67
C TRP A 728 25.75 21.88 15.84
N LEU A 729 25.17 23.07 15.76
CA LEU A 729 23.72 23.29 15.84
C LEU A 729 23.00 22.51 14.75
N ASN A 730 23.32 22.75 13.52
CA ASN A 730 22.65 22.11 12.39
C ASN A 730 22.80 20.59 12.37
N LEU A 731 23.99 20.08 12.69
CA LEU A 731 24.27 18.66 12.62
C LEU A 731 23.72 17.88 13.82
N VAL A 732 23.93 18.39 15.04
CA VAL A 732 23.67 17.64 16.27
C VAL A 732 22.37 18.06 16.91
N THR A 733 22.12 19.35 17.02
CA THR A 733 20.98 19.86 17.80
C THR A 733 19.69 19.74 17.04
N ASP A 734 19.67 20.05 15.74
CA ASP A 734 18.43 20.10 14.93
C ASP A 734 18.03 18.77 14.32
N SER A 735 19.00 17.92 13.96
CA SER A 735 18.70 16.67 13.26
C SER A 735 17.85 15.69 14.06
N PHE A 736 18.13 15.50 15.36
CA PHE A 736 17.38 14.55 16.19
C PHE A 736 15.93 14.99 16.48
N PRO A 737 15.65 16.26 16.86
CA PRO A 737 14.28 16.74 16.98
C PRO A 737 13.52 16.73 15.67
N ALA A 738 14.14 17.07 14.53
CA ALA A 738 13.52 17.02 13.21
C ALA A 738 13.08 15.60 12.85
N LEU A 739 13.94 14.59 13.08
CA LEU A 739 13.59 13.19 12.87
C LEU A 739 12.43 12.74 13.79
N ALA A 740 12.44 13.18 15.04
CA ALA A 740 11.37 12.89 16.00
C ALA A 740 10.04 13.53 15.64
N LEU A 741 10.05 14.73 15.02
CA LEU A 741 8.87 15.38 14.44
C LEU A 741 8.35 14.63 13.22
N GLY A 742 9.24 14.05 12.40
CA GLY A 742 8.88 13.23 11.25
C GLY A 742 8.04 12.01 11.58
N VAL A 743 8.10 11.53 12.81
CA VAL A 743 7.32 10.37 13.29
C VAL A 743 6.22 10.74 14.30
N GLU A 744 5.82 12.02 14.36
CA GLU A 744 4.73 12.51 15.19
C GLU A 744 3.42 11.79 14.87
N ARG A 745 2.54 11.68 15.86
CA ARG A 745 1.21 11.09 15.69
C ARG A 745 0.33 11.98 14.80
N GLY A 746 -0.57 11.35 14.04
CA GLY A 746 -1.59 12.07 13.29
C GLY A 746 -2.50 12.90 14.18
N GLU A 747 -2.97 14.01 13.68
CA GLU A 747 -4.01 14.80 14.33
C GLU A 747 -5.36 14.09 14.17
N ALA A 748 -6.20 14.11 15.20
CA ALA A 748 -7.44 13.33 15.24
C ALA A 748 -8.44 13.73 14.13
N ASP A 749 -8.32 14.93 13.61
CA ASP A 749 -9.17 15.53 12.58
C ASP A 749 -8.58 15.44 11.16
N ILE A 750 -7.46 14.71 10.96
CA ILE A 750 -6.77 14.63 9.66
C ILE A 750 -7.63 14.01 8.55
N MET A 751 -8.60 13.15 8.94
CA MET A 751 -9.58 12.54 8.02
C MET A 751 -10.89 13.34 7.95
N GLU A 752 -10.95 14.55 8.52
CA GLU A 752 -12.02 15.52 8.32
C GLU A 752 -11.61 16.64 7.35
N GLU A 753 -10.32 16.71 7.02
CA GLU A 753 -9.78 17.66 6.06
C GLU A 753 -9.98 17.17 4.61
N LYS A 754 -10.21 18.12 3.69
CA LYS A 754 -10.27 17.83 2.26
C LYS A 754 -8.89 17.41 1.74
N PRO A 755 -8.83 16.60 0.67
CA PRO A 755 -7.58 16.29 0.00
C PRO A 755 -6.86 17.57 -0.43
N ARG A 756 -5.56 17.64 -0.22
CA ARG A 756 -4.74 18.77 -0.65
C ARG A 756 -4.51 18.75 -2.16
N ASP A 757 -4.23 19.90 -2.74
CA ASP A 757 -3.79 20.00 -4.11
C ASP A 757 -2.37 19.38 -4.24
N PRO A 758 -2.14 18.44 -5.18
CA PRO A 758 -0.81 17.87 -5.43
C PRO A 758 0.26 18.91 -5.77
N ASP A 759 -0.13 20.03 -6.40
CA ASP A 759 0.78 21.10 -6.79
C ASP A 759 1.02 22.13 -5.68
N GLU A 760 0.33 22.02 -4.56
CA GLU A 760 0.54 22.90 -3.41
C GLU A 760 2.02 22.90 -2.98
N PRO A 761 2.66 24.08 -2.82
CA PRO A 761 4.03 24.15 -2.37
C PRO A 761 4.14 23.70 -0.90
N ILE A 762 5.25 23.05 -0.55
CA ILE A 762 5.53 22.65 0.85
C ILE A 762 5.50 23.88 1.78
N LEU A 763 6.08 24.98 1.31
CA LEU A 763 6.01 26.27 1.99
C LEU A 763 4.79 27.04 1.48
N ASP A 764 3.63 26.72 1.99
CA ASP A 764 2.43 27.55 1.82
C ASP A 764 2.56 28.89 2.54
N THR A 765 1.61 29.79 2.33
CA THR A 765 1.64 31.14 2.95
C THR A 765 1.65 31.06 4.46
N GLU A 766 0.97 30.11 5.04
CA GLU A 766 0.85 29.94 6.49
C GLU A 766 2.18 29.46 7.10
N ILE A 767 2.85 28.54 6.47
CA ILE A 767 4.18 28.06 6.89
C ILE A 767 5.21 29.17 6.74
N LYS A 768 5.18 29.95 5.63
CA LYS A 768 6.08 31.11 5.46
C LYS A 768 5.94 32.13 6.57
N ILE A 769 4.69 32.47 6.98
CA ILE A 769 4.44 33.38 8.09
C ILE A 769 4.95 32.79 9.40
N THR A 770 4.73 31.52 9.62
CA THR A 770 5.21 30.81 10.84
C THR A 770 6.73 30.80 10.91
N VAL A 771 7.42 30.47 9.80
CA VAL A 771 8.88 30.51 9.71
C VAL A 771 9.39 31.92 9.99
N ALA A 772 8.82 32.96 9.39
CA ALA A 772 9.24 34.34 9.59
C ALA A 772 9.07 34.79 11.06
N ILE A 773 7.92 34.54 11.67
CA ILE A 773 7.68 34.91 13.07
C ILE A 773 8.66 34.19 14.00
N GLN A 774 8.86 32.89 13.77
CA GLN A 774 9.73 32.09 14.62
C GLN A 774 11.20 32.46 14.47
N SER A 775 11.67 32.67 13.24
CA SER A 775 13.06 33.13 13.01
C SER A 775 13.33 34.48 13.67
N ILE A 776 12.40 35.43 13.58
CA ILE A 776 12.52 36.72 14.27
C ILE A 776 12.53 36.52 15.80
N ALA A 777 11.66 35.66 16.33
CA ALA A 777 11.61 35.40 17.78
C ALA A 777 12.89 34.74 18.29
N ILE A 778 13.45 33.77 17.57
CA ILE A 778 14.74 33.13 17.87
C ILE A 778 15.86 34.17 17.84
N THR A 779 15.88 35.02 16.80
CA THR A 779 16.86 36.08 16.65
C THR A 779 16.83 37.07 17.83
N VAL A 780 15.63 37.54 18.20
CA VAL A 780 15.47 38.48 19.34
C VAL A 780 15.89 37.82 20.64
N ALA A 781 15.52 36.56 20.88
CA ALA A 781 15.89 35.84 22.10
C ALA A 781 17.41 35.70 22.24
N THR A 782 18.08 35.29 21.17
CA THR A 782 19.52 35.03 21.15
C THR A 782 20.32 36.33 21.25
N LEU A 783 19.96 37.37 20.46
CA LEU A 783 20.60 38.67 20.54
C LEU A 783 20.37 39.34 21.91
N LEU A 784 19.22 39.18 22.55
CA LEU A 784 18.99 39.69 23.90
C LEU A 784 19.99 39.09 24.90
N ALA A 785 20.13 37.77 24.91
CA ALA A 785 21.08 37.08 25.77
C ALA A 785 22.53 37.49 25.46
N TYR A 786 22.86 37.61 24.18
CA TYR A 786 24.19 38.09 23.72
C TYR A 786 24.51 39.51 24.20
N LEU A 787 23.59 40.44 24.03
CA LEU A 787 23.78 41.84 24.44
C LEU A 787 23.86 41.99 25.97
N VAL A 788 23.11 41.19 26.73
CA VAL A 788 23.25 41.14 28.19
C VAL A 788 24.63 40.63 28.57
N GLY A 789 25.12 39.59 27.90
CA GLY A 789 26.47 39.05 28.13
C GLY A 789 27.55 40.09 27.84
N LEU A 790 27.47 40.78 26.68
CA LEU A 790 28.42 41.88 26.34
C LEU A 790 28.36 43.00 27.36
N LYS A 791 27.19 43.34 27.87
CA LYS A 791 27.05 44.38 28.91
C LYS A 791 27.70 44.00 30.25
N TRP A 792 27.63 42.70 30.60
CA TRP A 792 28.17 42.22 31.89
C TRP A 792 29.68 42.00 31.86
N TYR A 793 30.23 41.51 30.74
CA TYR A 793 31.63 41.03 30.66
C TYR A 793 32.51 41.87 29.78
N GLY A 794 31.94 42.79 28.95
CA GLY A 794 32.69 43.64 28.06
C GLY A 794 33.07 43.00 26.73
N LEU A 795 33.61 43.84 25.79
CA LEU A 795 33.92 43.43 24.45
C LEU A 795 35.29 42.71 24.29
N GLU A 796 36.30 43.07 25.04
CA GLU A 796 37.67 42.55 24.87
C GLU A 796 37.93 41.25 25.62
N SER A 797 37.58 41.17 26.91
CA SER A 797 37.90 40.02 27.76
C SER A 797 36.70 39.08 28.01
N GLY A 798 35.49 39.51 27.68
CA GLY A 798 34.26 38.80 28.02
C GLY A 798 33.46 38.31 26.83
N ILE A 799 33.96 38.44 25.61
CA ILE A 799 33.22 38.06 24.40
C ILE A 799 32.80 36.58 24.41
N ASN A 800 33.66 35.68 24.91
CA ASN A 800 33.37 34.25 24.96
C ASN A 800 32.22 33.92 25.93
N HIS A 801 32.09 34.69 27.05
CA HIS A 801 30.91 34.52 27.93
C HIS A 801 29.60 34.92 27.19
N ALA A 802 29.64 36.05 26.46
CA ALA A 802 28.49 36.52 25.67
C ALA A 802 28.16 35.55 24.54
N ARG A 803 29.16 35.00 23.85
CA ARG A 803 29.01 33.94 22.85
C ARG A 803 28.41 32.66 23.42
N THR A 804 28.85 32.22 24.61
CA THR A 804 28.30 31.04 25.31
C THR A 804 26.84 31.26 25.68
N MET A 805 26.48 32.47 26.16
CA MET A 805 25.09 32.81 26.42
C MET A 805 24.23 32.80 25.15
N ALA A 806 24.74 33.32 24.03
CA ALA A 806 24.07 33.29 22.75
C ALA A 806 23.88 31.85 22.25
N PHE A 807 24.92 31.03 22.23
CA PHE A 807 24.94 29.63 21.81
C PHE A 807 23.97 28.79 22.61
N SER A 808 24.03 28.87 23.97
CA SER A 808 23.13 28.14 24.85
C SER A 808 21.67 28.57 24.68
N THR A 809 21.42 29.89 24.50
CA THR A 809 20.06 30.41 24.27
C THR A 809 19.51 29.88 22.97
N LEU A 810 20.29 29.88 21.89
CA LEU A 810 19.87 29.40 20.57
C LEU A 810 19.50 27.93 20.64
N ILE A 811 20.36 27.05 21.18
CA ILE A 811 20.06 25.62 21.34
C ILE A 811 18.72 25.41 22.10
N ILE A 812 18.56 26.08 23.23
CA ILE A 812 17.33 25.88 24.03
C ILE A 812 16.10 26.44 23.30
N CYS A 813 16.24 27.56 22.55
CA CYS A 813 15.20 28.05 21.67
C CYS A 813 14.75 27.01 20.66
N GLU A 814 15.69 26.35 19.97
CA GLU A 814 15.44 25.34 18.96
C GLU A 814 14.79 24.08 19.56
N LEU A 815 15.32 23.60 20.69
CA LEU A 815 14.71 22.47 21.41
C LEU A 815 13.26 22.75 21.86
N LEU A 816 12.98 23.95 22.40
CA LEU A 816 11.63 24.37 22.77
C LEU A 816 10.74 24.59 21.54
N ARG A 817 11.30 25.10 20.46
CA ARG A 817 10.62 25.29 19.17
C ARG A 817 10.17 23.94 18.58
N ALA A 818 10.92 22.87 18.75
CA ALA A 818 10.55 21.53 18.31
C ALA A 818 9.21 21.09 18.95
N TYR A 819 8.97 21.38 20.23
CA TYR A 819 7.66 21.10 20.89
C TYR A 819 6.53 21.93 20.29
N SER A 820 6.75 23.21 20.00
CA SER A 820 5.75 24.06 19.33
C SER A 820 5.52 23.63 17.87
N SER A 821 6.48 22.99 17.20
CA SER A 821 6.36 22.49 15.82
C SER A 821 5.52 21.23 15.66
N ARG A 822 5.10 20.57 16.75
CA ARG A 822 4.34 19.32 16.71
C ARG A 822 2.96 19.46 16.06
N SER A 823 2.38 20.64 16.08
CA SER A 823 1.19 21.00 15.29
C SER A 823 1.33 22.40 14.74
N ILE A 824 0.72 22.63 13.59
CA ILE A 824 0.64 23.95 12.96
C ILE A 824 -0.49 24.78 13.58
N ASP A 825 -1.58 24.14 13.98
CA ASP A 825 -2.81 24.78 14.45
C ASP A 825 -3.04 24.65 15.97
N LYS A 826 -2.71 23.49 16.58
CA LYS A 826 -2.99 23.21 17.99
C LYS A 826 -1.82 23.62 18.88
N THR A 827 -2.12 24.11 20.07
CA THR A 827 -1.09 24.47 21.05
C THR A 827 -0.42 23.23 21.65
N VAL A 828 0.81 23.40 22.15
CA VAL A 828 1.55 22.28 22.77
C VAL A 828 0.81 21.70 23.99
N PHE A 829 0.02 22.51 24.69
CA PHE A 829 -0.76 22.08 25.87
C PHE A 829 -2.00 21.26 25.45
N GLU A 830 -2.63 21.57 24.32
CA GLU A 830 -3.76 20.80 23.76
C GLU A 830 -3.31 19.42 23.27
N ILE A 831 -2.12 19.30 22.68
CA ILE A 831 -1.57 18.03 22.18
C ILE A 831 -1.01 17.19 23.35
N GLY A 832 -0.58 17.86 24.44
CA GLY A 832 0.14 17.27 25.57
C GLY A 832 1.65 17.27 25.36
N VAL A 833 2.39 17.93 26.25
CA VAL A 833 3.83 18.21 26.09
C VAL A 833 4.67 16.94 25.88
N PHE A 834 4.40 15.87 26.63
CA PHE A 834 5.23 14.66 26.70
C PHE A 834 4.66 13.46 25.93
N THR A 835 3.67 13.65 25.08
CA THR A 835 3.02 12.55 24.33
C THR A 835 3.91 11.95 23.26
N ASN A 836 4.82 12.73 22.64
CA ASN A 836 5.85 12.22 21.74
C ASN A 836 7.13 11.85 22.53
N LYS A 837 7.23 10.58 22.94
CA LYS A 837 8.39 10.09 23.69
C LYS A 837 9.70 10.19 22.91
N LYS A 838 9.67 10.04 21.57
CA LYS A 838 10.86 10.14 20.71
C LYS A 838 11.40 11.58 20.70
N LEU A 839 10.50 12.57 20.64
CA LEU A 839 10.89 13.98 20.73
C LEU A 839 11.49 14.32 22.12
N VAL A 840 10.89 13.81 23.19
CA VAL A 840 11.45 14.01 24.53
C VAL A 840 12.84 13.41 24.65
N MET A 841 13.06 12.20 24.13
CA MET A 841 14.38 11.58 24.11
C MET A 841 15.39 12.38 23.29
N ALA A 842 14.99 12.82 22.08
CA ALA A 842 15.83 13.61 21.19
C ALA A 842 16.25 14.94 21.84
N THR A 843 15.31 15.67 22.43
CA THR A 843 15.59 16.97 23.06
C THR A 843 16.41 16.84 24.33
N VAL A 844 16.18 15.81 25.16
CA VAL A 844 17.02 15.53 26.34
C VAL A 844 18.43 15.16 25.89
N PHE A 845 18.59 14.34 24.87
CA PHE A 845 19.88 13.95 24.33
C PHE A 845 20.66 15.15 23.78
N SER A 846 20.03 15.99 22.93
CA SER A 846 20.65 17.22 22.41
C SER A 846 21.01 18.19 23.53
N PHE A 847 20.16 18.34 24.56
CA PHE A 847 20.44 19.16 25.74
C PHE A 847 21.66 18.65 26.52
N LEU A 848 21.77 17.35 26.73
CA LEU A 848 22.94 16.74 27.41
C LEU A 848 24.20 16.95 26.58
N LEU A 849 24.15 16.84 25.27
CA LEU A 849 25.29 17.11 24.39
C LEU A 849 25.72 18.60 24.47
N MET A 850 24.76 19.53 24.55
CA MET A 850 25.06 20.94 24.83
C MET A 850 25.85 21.13 26.13
N LEU A 851 25.41 20.49 27.22
CA LEU A 851 26.12 20.56 28.49
C LEU A 851 27.51 19.96 28.41
N VAL A 852 27.71 18.86 27.68
CA VAL A 852 29.02 18.25 27.45
C VAL A 852 29.98 19.23 26.76
N VAL A 853 29.51 19.94 25.72
CA VAL A 853 30.33 20.91 24.98
C VAL A 853 30.70 22.14 25.85
N ILE A 854 29.79 22.58 26.73
CA ILE A 854 30.01 23.75 27.58
C ILE A 854 30.96 23.43 28.76
N TYR A 855 30.83 22.26 29.36
CA TYR A 855 31.49 21.97 30.64
C TYR A 855 32.68 20.98 30.56
N VAL A 856 32.94 20.34 29.39
CA VAL A 856 34.13 19.50 29.19
C VAL A 856 35.28 20.37 28.70
N PRO A 857 36.39 20.51 29.46
CA PRO A 857 37.42 21.54 29.19
C PRO A 857 37.99 21.49 27.74
N VAL A 858 38.24 20.29 27.19
CA VAL A 858 38.81 20.13 25.84
C VAL A 858 37.83 20.61 24.76
N LEU A 859 36.51 20.36 24.95
CA LEU A 859 35.49 20.81 24.03
C LEU A 859 35.16 22.28 24.23
N ASN A 860 35.10 22.74 25.46
CA ASN A 860 34.89 24.14 25.81
C ASN A 860 35.91 25.05 25.14
N ASP A 861 37.21 24.71 25.23
CA ASP A 861 38.27 25.42 24.56
C ASP A 861 38.13 25.39 23.03
N ALA A 862 37.84 24.23 22.46
CA ALA A 862 37.71 24.07 21.01
C ALA A 862 36.52 24.86 20.43
N PHE A 863 35.43 25.00 21.19
CA PHE A 863 34.25 25.77 20.81
C PHE A 863 34.30 27.23 21.26
N GLY A 864 35.39 27.68 21.91
CA GLY A 864 35.54 29.04 22.41
C GLY A 864 34.47 29.42 23.44
N LEU A 865 34.03 28.47 24.27
CA LEU A 865 32.98 28.63 25.23
C LEU A 865 33.56 28.90 26.66
N MET A 866 32.69 29.29 27.56
CA MET A 866 33.02 29.54 28.96
C MET A 866 31.94 28.95 29.87
N ASP A 867 32.26 28.57 31.09
CA ASP A 867 31.31 28.10 32.05
C ASP A 867 30.26 29.17 32.36
N LEU A 868 29.00 28.77 32.40
CA LEU A 868 27.89 29.65 32.78
C LEU A 868 27.51 29.53 34.26
N GLY A 869 27.41 30.65 34.94
CA GLY A 869 26.93 30.73 36.31
C GLY A 869 25.39 30.82 36.38
N PRO A 870 24.82 30.79 37.60
CA PRO A 870 23.35 30.78 37.78
C PRO A 870 22.63 32.04 37.22
N LYS A 871 23.31 33.18 37.15
CA LYS A 871 22.72 34.41 36.62
C LYS A 871 22.61 34.37 35.07
N GLU A 872 23.65 33.87 34.46
CA GLU A 872 23.71 33.67 32.98
C GLU A 872 22.66 32.65 32.57
N ILE A 873 22.59 31.52 33.29
CA ILE A 873 21.58 30.47 33.06
C ILE A 873 20.15 31.05 33.16
N GLY A 874 19.92 31.94 34.15
CA GLY A 874 18.61 32.61 34.28
C GLY A 874 18.23 33.47 33.08
N VAL A 875 19.20 34.22 32.53
CA VAL A 875 18.99 35.03 31.28
C VAL A 875 18.78 34.12 30.06
N VAL A 876 19.58 33.08 29.92
CA VAL A 876 19.51 32.10 28.84
C VAL A 876 18.12 31.43 28.83
N LEU A 877 17.66 30.86 29.95
CA LEU A 877 16.37 30.22 30.07
C LEU A 877 15.21 31.21 29.86
N GLY A 878 15.29 32.41 30.43
CA GLY A 878 14.26 33.45 30.26
C GLY A 878 14.10 33.88 28.79
N SER A 879 15.23 34.11 28.12
CA SER A 879 15.23 34.49 26.69
C SER A 879 14.75 33.35 25.80
N ALA A 880 15.13 32.12 26.11
CA ALA A 880 14.76 30.94 25.31
C ALA A 880 13.24 30.65 25.29
N LEU A 881 12.47 31.20 26.21
CA LEU A 881 11.01 31.06 26.21
C LEU A 881 10.32 31.93 25.13
N ILE A 882 10.99 32.96 24.62
CA ILE A 882 10.40 33.92 23.66
C ILE A 882 9.83 33.23 22.41
N PRO A 883 10.55 32.37 21.69
CA PRO A 883 10.04 31.69 20.51
C PRO A 883 8.85 30.76 20.82
N LEU A 884 8.89 30.04 21.93
CA LEU A 884 7.80 29.19 22.36
C LEU A 884 6.52 30.00 22.58
N VAL A 885 6.62 31.10 23.36
CA VAL A 885 5.48 31.96 23.63
C VAL A 885 4.94 32.62 22.36
N ALA A 886 5.84 33.09 21.48
CA ALA A 886 5.44 33.68 20.19
C ALA A 886 4.67 32.68 19.32
N GLY A 887 5.12 31.43 19.26
CA GLY A 887 4.45 30.38 18.51
C GLY A 887 3.07 30.01 19.06
N GLU A 888 2.97 29.87 20.38
CA GLU A 888 1.69 29.53 21.01
C GLU A 888 0.67 30.67 20.92
N ILE A 889 1.12 31.94 20.97
CA ILE A 889 0.27 33.11 20.72
C ILE A 889 -0.19 33.13 19.26
N GLN A 890 0.71 32.89 18.31
CA GLN A 890 0.38 32.86 16.89
C GLN A 890 -0.74 31.84 16.61
N LYS A 891 -0.63 30.63 17.15
CA LYS A 891 -1.64 29.57 16.99
C LYS A 891 -3.00 29.99 17.56
N LYS A 892 -3.04 30.55 18.77
CA LYS A 892 -4.28 31.05 19.39
C LYS A 892 -4.95 32.16 18.60
N VAL A 893 -4.19 33.11 18.04
CA VAL A 893 -4.71 34.19 17.21
C VAL A 893 -5.30 33.66 15.91
N ARG A 894 -4.66 32.63 15.33
CA ARG A 894 -5.11 32.00 14.11
C ARG A 894 -6.38 31.17 14.31
N PHE A 895 -6.47 30.41 15.39
CA PHE A 895 -7.66 29.59 15.73
C PHE A 895 -8.92 30.43 15.90
N LYS A 896 -8.77 31.70 16.36
CA LYS A 896 -9.91 32.65 16.46
C LYS A 896 -10.38 33.17 15.10
N LYS A 897 -9.61 32.99 14.01
CA LYS A 897 -9.97 33.50 12.66
C LYS A 897 -10.53 32.41 11.73
N LYS A 898 -10.33 31.13 12.05
CA LYS A 898 -11.02 29.98 11.43
C LYS A 898 -12.32 29.68 12.20
#